data_923896a6193150924c5bfb8e9b644aa0
#
_entry.id   923896a6193150924c5bfb8e9b644aa0
#
_cell.length_a   1.000
_cell.length_b   1.000
_cell.length_c   1.000
_cell.angle_alpha   90.00
_cell.angle_beta   90.00
_cell.angle_gamma   90.00
#
_symmetry.space_group_name_H-M   'P 1'
#
loop_
_entity.id
_entity.type
_entity.pdbx_description
1 polymer ?
#
loop_
_entity_poly.entity_id
_entity_poly.type
_entity_poly.pdbx_seq_one_letter_code
_entity_poly.pdbx_strand_id
1 'polypeptide(L)'
;MNNTTSRKFSTFLLVILFFATHSQAQIPTPKEHFGFTPGDDRMMFLYEDLISYMQKLADTSPMVHMEETGRTELGRPMYNIFVSSPENIANLENLREINRQLAMDDIPEGTNRDELLKNGRVFFLSTLSMHANEVGPIQALPLIVYELIAGNDPRREKILENSVAMFLPHNPDGMNMIVEHYNKHKGTILETSNMPGVYHKYVGHNINRDFVTLTQSENQAVAETYSTKWFPQAMVERHQMGSYGPRFYISPPHDPIAENVDAGIWNWMRVYGSRTLTEMTNAGLASVSVNYLFDDYWPGATTTSIWKGVIGMLSEAASVNIATPIYVEPNELRTIGKGLGEYAISINLPKPWEGGWWKLSDILQYEFENTLSYLHTSAIHRKEILQFRNDVSRREIQRGREEPPYFYILPQKQHDLSEMAGIVNLLDMHGVKSYKLTEDIEWNSRNFRAGDVVIPLAQPYRAFIKEVLEAQKFPARHYTPNGELIRPYDITSWSLPLHRGVDAVEINTPVAGLDEKIEQIRIPFTIKDVTTEVRNWAIFSSAHNESYRAAFHALKEGINVERTREAFSLDGKEFPAGSFLIPVNRRYSRVEQELMVSPVYTNEKPSVKAERMKTPRVGVVETWFHDMDGGWTRFIFDQYGIPYTVIRPDELQTVNLQRNFDILVFTDRPKSVYMTGKMEWAGQAFPSRYPPEYSKGMEKKGFDNLMQFVNNGGKVMAWGPATELFMGVISIGEGNDKEEFLLPVNNIEKELASQGLYIPGSLLRVNLRQNHPLTWGMPSQIGVFHRGAPVFRTSIPYFDMDRRVIATFAEDNILMSGYAEKEDLLKKEAALVWVQKGKGQIILSSFNPQFRSSTAVTYKLLFNALLLE
;
A
#
# COMPACT_ATOMS: atom_id res chain seq x y z
N MET A 1 79.18 -77.18 5.61
CA MET A 1 79.50 -76.20 4.56
C MET A 1 78.22 -75.59 4.07
N ASN A 2 78.24 -74.31 4.03
CA ASN A 2 77.17 -73.37 3.51
C ASN A 2 75.99 -73.08 4.40
N ASN A 3 76.13 -71.94 5.09
CA ASN A 3 75.14 -71.09 5.69
C ASN A 3 74.27 -70.38 4.65
N THR A 4 72.98 -70.35 4.86
CA THR A 4 72.08 -69.35 4.27
C THR A 4 71.22 -68.74 5.32
N THR A 5 71.54 -67.49 5.63
CA THR A 5 70.81 -66.58 6.49
C THR A 5 69.55 -66.06 5.81
N SER A 6 68.35 -66.31 6.37
CA SER A 6 67.11 -65.68 5.96
C SER A 6 66.88 -64.34 6.70
N ARG A 7 66.85 -63.27 5.93
CA ARG A 7 66.48 -61.94 6.41
C ARG A 7 64.94 -61.86 6.44
N LYS A 8 64.39 -61.68 7.67
CA LYS A 8 62.93 -61.25 7.80
C LYS A 8 62.78 -59.74 7.60
N PHE A 9 62.07 -59.36 6.57
CA PHE A 9 61.62 -57.99 6.40
C PHE A 9 60.36 -57.78 7.25
N SER A 10 60.42 -56.91 8.28
CA SER A 10 59.24 -56.40 9.01
C SER A 10 58.73 -55.15 8.32
N THR A 11 57.59 -55.28 7.69
CA THR A 11 56.86 -54.11 7.11
C THR A 11 56.14 -53.43 8.25
N PHE A 12 56.57 -52.24 8.60
CA PHE A 12 55.87 -51.33 9.53
C PHE A 12 54.78 -50.59 8.74
N LEU A 13 53.53 -50.97 8.95
CA LEU A 13 52.36 -50.28 8.37
C LEU A 13 52.04 -49.02 9.21
N LEU A 14 52.43 -47.83 8.73
CA LEU A 14 52.12 -46.56 9.35
C LEU A 14 50.69 -46.19 9.01
N VAL A 15 49.72 -46.41 9.88
CA VAL A 15 48.32 -45.92 9.73
C VAL A 15 48.30 -44.44 10.15
N ILE A 16 48.30 -43.56 9.16
CA ILE A 16 48.05 -42.12 9.36
C ILE A 16 46.56 -41.95 9.54
N LEU A 17 46.07 -41.81 10.77
CA LEU A 17 44.76 -41.33 11.10
C LEU A 17 44.69 -39.82 10.73
N PHE A 18 44.09 -39.52 9.62
CA PHE A 18 43.62 -38.17 9.32
C PHE A 18 42.47 -37.87 10.29
N PHE A 19 42.76 -37.24 11.42
CA PHE A 19 41.74 -36.46 12.12
C PHE A 19 41.40 -35.26 11.25
N ALA A 20 40.35 -35.39 10.47
CA ALA A 20 39.67 -34.23 9.92
C ALA A 20 39.07 -33.46 11.11
N THR A 21 39.85 -32.57 11.70
CA THR A 21 39.28 -31.54 12.55
C THR A 21 38.37 -30.68 11.66
N HIS A 22 37.08 -30.94 11.70
CA HIS A 22 36.13 -29.98 11.23
C HIS A 22 36.33 -28.73 12.13
N SER A 23 37.15 -27.81 11.67
CA SER A 23 37.14 -26.47 12.19
C SER A 23 35.73 -25.95 11.90
N GLN A 24 34.82 -26.03 12.87
CA GLN A 24 33.57 -25.25 12.77
C GLN A 24 34.03 -23.82 12.57
N ALA A 25 33.74 -23.28 11.41
CA ALA A 25 34.01 -21.88 11.14
C ALA A 25 33.33 -21.07 12.24
N GLN A 26 34.13 -20.27 12.92
CA GLN A 26 33.60 -19.43 14.00
C GLN A 26 32.53 -18.50 13.41
N ILE A 27 31.33 -18.49 13.98
CA ILE A 27 30.25 -17.63 13.58
C ILE A 27 30.71 -16.18 13.82
N PRO A 28 30.83 -15.34 12.76
CA PRO A 28 31.34 -13.98 12.92
C PRO A 28 30.32 -13.12 13.67
N THR A 29 30.80 -12.33 14.62
CA THR A 29 29.97 -11.36 15.33
C THR A 29 29.55 -10.23 14.38
N PRO A 30 28.41 -9.53 14.65
CA PRO A 30 28.03 -8.34 13.87
C PRO A 30 29.16 -7.29 13.81
N LYS A 31 29.85 -7.05 14.94
CA LYS A 31 30.96 -6.09 15.00
C LYS A 31 32.14 -6.47 14.09
N GLU A 32 32.48 -7.74 14.01
CA GLU A 32 33.55 -8.23 13.12
C GLU A 32 33.20 -8.08 11.66
N HIS A 33 31.90 -8.20 11.31
CA HIS A 33 31.44 -8.08 9.94
C HIS A 33 31.32 -6.62 9.49
N PHE A 34 30.63 -5.77 10.28
CA PHE A 34 30.35 -4.38 9.91
C PHE A 34 31.48 -3.41 10.27
N GLY A 35 32.44 -3.81 11.12
CA GLY A 35 33.50 -2.95 11.64
C GLY A 35 33.06 -2.01 12.78
N PHE A 36 31.79 -2.06 13.16
CA PHE A 36 31.18 -1.34 14.29
C PHE A 36 30.07 -2.18 14.91
N THR A 37 29.65 -1.86 16.13
CA THR A 37 28.51 -2.53 16.75
C THR A 37 27.22 -1.90 16.23
N PRO A 38 26.24 -2.67 15.66
CA PRO A 38 24.95 -2.12 15.32
C PRO A 38 24.34 -1.35 16.49
N GLY A 39 23.93 -0.09 16.24
CA GLY A 39 23.49 0.83 17.29
C GLY A 39 24.54 1.82 17.77
N ASP A 40 25.81 1.68 17.40
CA ASP A 40 26.82 2.71 17.68
C ASP A 40 26.37 4.07 17.13
N ASP A 41 26.58 5.14 17.92
CA ASP A 41 26.13 6.48 17.59
C ASP A 41 26.58 6.89 16.18
N ARG A 42 25.62 7.31 15.32
CA ARG A 42 25.85 7.75 13.94
C ARG A 42 26.39 6.69 13.00
N MET A 43 26.23 5.40 13.31
CA MET A 43 26.67 4.29 12.46
C MET A 43 25.47 3.49 11.97
N MET A 44 25.46 3.18 10.68
CA MET A 44 24.46 2.33 10.03
C MET A 44 25.11 1.58 8.87
N PHE A 45 24.60 0.38 8.59
CA PHE A 45 25.00 -0.42 7.43
C PHE A 45 23.93 -0.30 6.31
N LEU A 46 24.33 -0.58 5.09
CA LEU A 46 23.46 -0.67 3.91
C LEU A 46 22.76 -2.03 3.82
N TYR A 47 21.76 -2.13 2.97
CA TYR A 47 21.05 -3.38 2.75
C TYR A 47 21.97 -4.51 2.25
N GLU A 48 22.88 -4.20 1.33
CA GLU A 48 23.82 -5.16 0.79
C GLU A 48 24.78 -5.71 1.86
N ASP A 49 25.20 -4.87 2.82
CA ASP A 49 26.02 -5.30 3.95
C ASP A 49 25.23 -6.25 4.86
N LEU A 50 23.95 -5.94 5.12
CA LEU A 50 23.05 -6.82 5.87
C LEU A 50 22.92 -8.19 5.21
N ILE A 51 22.60 -8.21 3.92
CA ILE A 51 22.41 -9.47 3.18
C ILE A 51 23.70 -10.27 3.10
N SER A 52 24.84 -9.60 2.91
CA SER A 52 26.16 -10.23 2.97
C SER A 52 26.43 -10.90 4.33
N TYR A 53 26.05 -10.25 5.42
CA TYR A 53 26.17 -10.84 6.76
C TYR A 53 25.23 -12.04 6.94
N MET A 54 23.96 -11.91 6.58
CA MET A 54 22.96 -12.99 6.69
C MET A 54 23.38 -14.21 5.84
N GLN A 55 23.89 -13.99 4.64
CA GLN A 55 24.42 -15.07 3.79
C GLN A 55 25.60 -15.76 4.45
N LYS A 56 26.51 -14.98 5.04
CA LYS A 56 27.66 -15.57 5.78
C LYS A 56 27.20 -16.39 6.99
N LEU A 57 26.14 -15.97 7.68
CA LEU A 57 25.55 -16.76 8.75
C LEU A 57 24.88 -18.04 8.22
N ALA A 58 24.19 -17.97 7.10
CA ALA A 58 23.58 -19.15 6.45
C ALA A 58 24.65 -20.16 5.98
N ASP A 59 25.79 -19.67 5.46
CA ASP A 59 26.90 -20.52 5.01
C ASP A 59 27.64 -21.19 6.17
N THR A 60 27.63 -20.59 7.36
CA THR A 60 28.40 -21.05 8.54
C THR A 60 27.56 -21.76 9.60
N SER A 61 26.22 -21.62 9.53
CA SER A 61 25.32 -22.21 10.53
C SER A 61 24.13 -22.92 9.88
N PRO A 62 23.87 -24.18 10.21
CA PRO A 62 22.69 -24.91 9.72
C PRO A 62 21.37 -24.42 10.34
N MET A 63 21.41 -23.37 11.16
CA MET A 63 20.28 -22.77 11.84
C MET A 63 19.67 -21.61 11.07
N VAL A 64 20.31 -21.18 9.97
CA VAL A 64 19.87 -20.05 9.13
C VAL A 64 19.64 -20.55 7.71
N HIS A 65 18.52 -20.15 7.15
CA HIS A 65 18.19 -20.34 5.72
C HIS A 65 17.72 -19.02 5.12
N MET A 66 18.09 -18.76 3.87
CA MET A 66 17.66 -17.58 3.14
C MET A 66 16.94 -17.98 1.85
N GLU A 67 15.85 -17.31 1.56
CA GLU A 67 15.09 -17.51 0.33
C GLU A 67 14.77 -16.16 -0.32
N GLU A 68 15.10 -15.98 -1.61
CA GLU A 68 14.63 -14.81 -2.36
C GLU A 68 13.12 -14.89 -2.51
N THR A 69 12.41 -13.90 -1.98
CA THR A 69 10.93 -13.89 -1.95
C THR A 69 10.32 -12.93 -2.97
N GLY A 70 11.13 -12.07 -3.58
CA GLY A 70 10.69 -11.10 -4.56
C GLY A 70 11.76 -10.08 -4.89
N ARG A 71 11.39 -9.05 -5.62
CA ARG A 71 12.25 -7.92 -5.95
C ARG A 71 11.52 -6.61 -5.71
N THR A 72 12.28 -5.59 -5.30
CA THR A 72 11.75 -4.24 -5.13
C THR A 72 11.39 -3.60 -6.47
N GLU A 73 10.68 -2.49 -6.42
CA GLU A 73 10.36 -1.66 -7.60
C GLU A 73 11.60 -1.16 -8.37
N LEU A 74 12.77 -1.10 -7.73
CA LEU A 74 14.05 -0.80 -8.40
C LEU A 74 14.84 -2.06 -8.78
N GLY A 75 14.27 -3.27 -8.57
CA GLY A 75 14.83 -4.55 -8.99
C GLY A 75 15.79 -5.20 -7.99
N ARG A 76 15.95 -4.65 -6.76
CA ARG A 76 16.77 -5.23 -5.71
C ARG A 76 16.13 -6.50 -5.16
N PRO A 77 16.86 -7.62 -4.97
CA PRO A 77 16.29 -8.85 -4.42
C PRO A 77 15.89 -8.66 -2.94
N MET A 78 14.77 -9.25 -2.57
CA MET A 78 14.25 -9.31 -1.19
C MET A 78 14.34 -10.74 -0.68
N TYR A 79 14.65 -10.89 0.61
CA TYR A 79 14.85 -12.21 1.20
C TYR A 79 13.99 -12.40 2.45
N ASN A 80 13.40 -13.59 2.56
CA ASN A 80 12.98 -14.16 3.84
C ASN A 80 14.18 -14.84 4.49
N ILE A 81 14.49 -14.49 5.72
CA ILE A 81 15.57 -15.05 6.53
C ILE A 81 14.93 -15.90 7.61
N PHE A 82 15.16 -17.20 7.57
CA PHE A 82 14.63 -18.20 8.50
C PHE A 82 15.69 -18.56 9.54
N VAL A 83 15.27 -18.55 10.80
CA VAL A 83 16.15 -18.95 11.92
C VAL A 83 15.41 -19.94 12.82
N SER A 84 15.98 -21.12 13.01
CA SER A 84 15.43 -22.19 13.85
C SER A 84 16.51 -23.22 14.20
N SER A 85 16.12 -24.33 14.87
CA SER A 85 17.05 -25.45 15.08
C SER A 85 17.50 -26.07 13.75
N PRO A 86 18.67 -26.70 13.68
CA PRO A 86 19.12 -27.38 12.46
C PRO A 86 18.11 -28.39 11.93
N GLU A 87 17.41 -29.10 12.82
CA GLU A 87 16.38 -30.06 12.44
C GLU A 87 15.17 -29.37 11.77
N ASN A 88 14.71 -28.26 12.33
CA ASN A 88 13.59 -27.52 11.75
C ASN A 88 13.95 -26.90 10.40
N ILE A 89 15.16 -26.36 10.27
CA ILE A 89 15.65 -25.80 8.98
C ILE A 89 15.77 -26.91 7.92
N ALA A 90 16.33 -28.06 8.28
CA ALA A 90 16.43 -29.20 7.35
C ALA A 90 15.04 -29.74 6.93
N ASN A 91 14.01 -29.52 7.75
CA ASN A 91 12.63 -29.99 7.52
C ASN A 91 11.65 -28.88 7.12
N LEU A 92 12.17 -27.73 6.67
CA LEU A 92 11.41 -26.47 6.50
C LEU A 92 10.19 -26.64 5.56
N GLU A 93 10.34 -27.34 4.44
CA GLU A 93 9.29 -27.58 3.47
C GLU A 93 8.13 -28.44 4.04
N ASN A 94 8.44 -29.46 4.84
CA ASN A 94 7.39 -30.25 5.48
C ASN A 94 6.67 -29.43 6.56
N LEU A 95 7.38 -28.58 7.30
CA LEU A 95 6.78 -27.67 8.27
C LEU A 95 5.88 -26.65 7.58
N ARG A 96 6.27 -26.12 6.41
CA ARG A 96 5.46 -25.27 5.57
C ARG A 96 4.16 -25.95 5.15
N GLU A 97 4.23 -27.20 4.69
CA GLU A 97 3.06 -27.95 4.26
C GLU A 97 2.10 -28.23 5.44
N ILE A 98 2.62 -28.56 6.63
CA ILE A 98 1.81 -28.66 7.85
C ILE A 98 1.07 -27.34 8.13
N ASN A 99 1.78 -26.21 8.05
CA ASN A 99 1.19 -24.90 8.27
C ASN A 99 0.11 -24.58 7.22
N ARG A 100 0.34 -24.91 5.94
CA ARG A 100 -0.66 -24.76 4.87
C ARG A 100 -1.94 -25.56 5.19
N GLN A 101 -1.79 -26.84 5.52
CA GLN A 101 -2.92 -27.71 5.85
C GLN A 101 -3.73 -27.16 7.02
N LEU A 102 -3.07 -26.70 8.08
CA LEU A 102 -3.74 -26.11 9.24
C LEU A 102 -4.40 -24.76 8.91
N ALA A 103 -3.69 -23.88 8.18
CA ALA A 103 -4.17 -22.55 7.85
C ALA A 103 -5.31 -22.54 6.85
N MET A 104 -5.34 -23.50 5.94
CA MET A 104 -6.36 -23.59 4.88
C MET A 104 -7.47 -24.61 5.22
N ASP A 105 -7.37 -25.29 6.37
CA ASP A 105 -8.23 -26.45 6.76
C ASP A 105 -8.31 -27.50 5.62
N ASP A 106 -7.20 -27.69 4.92
CA ASP A 106 -7.05 -28.60 3.79
C ASP A 106 -6.23 -29.83 4.22
N ILE A 107 -6.77 -30.53 5.21
CA ILE A 107 -6.14 -31.73 5.80
C ILE A 107 -6.58 -32.94 4.99
N PRO A 108 -5.65 -33.68 4.36
CA PRO A 108 -5.99 -34.86 3.57
C PRO A 108 -6.76 -35.90 4.38
N GLU A 109 -7.71 -36.60 3.72
CA GLU A 109 -8.48 -37.67 4.34
C GLU A 109 -7.56 -38.78 4.90
N GLY A 110 -7.79 -39.17 6.15
CA GLY A 110 -6.95 -40.12 6.87
C GLY A 110 -5.76 -39.53 7.61
N THR A 111 -5.45 -38.23 7.43
CA THR A 111 -4.40 -37.54 8.19
C THR A 111 -4.90 -37.19 9.60
N ASN A 112 -4.12 -37.52 10.63
CA ASN A 112 -4.46 -37.19 12.00
C ASN A 112 -4.06 -35.73 12.30
N ARG A 113 -5.05 -34.87 12.57
CA ARG A 113 -4.86 -33.48 12.97
C ARG A 113 -3.91 -33.33 14.17
N ASP A 114 -4.04 -34.19 15.18
CA ASP A 114 -3.21 -34.12 16.38
C ASP A 114 -1.73 -34.41 16.08
N GLU A 115 -1.43 -35.20 15.06
CA GLU A 115 -0.05 -35.41 14.59
C GLU A 115 0.49 -34.15 13.90
N LEU A 116 -0.31 -33.44 13.11
CA LEU A 116 0.09 -32.16 12.54
C LEU A 116 0.38 -31.13 13.64
N LEU A 117 -0.47 -31.02 14.67
CA LEU A 117 -0.26 -30.15 15.82
C LEU A 117 0.98 -30.52 16.65
N LYS A 118 1.29 -31.82 16.74
CA LYS A 118 2.47 -32.31 17.44
C LYS A 118 3.77 -31.99 16.67
N ASN A 119 3.76 -32.20 15.35
CA ASN A 119 4.95 -32.10 14.51
C ASN A 119 5.18 -30.69 13.98
N GLY A 120 4.14 -29.85 13.88
CA GLY A 120 4.22 -28.49 13.40
C GLY A 120 5.05 -27.55 14.30
N ARG A 121 5.49 -26.44 13.75
CA ARG A 121 6.17 -25.34 14.42
C ARG A 121 5.43 -24.04 14.17
N VAL A 122 5.47 -23.11 15.12
CA VAL A 122 4.93 -21.76 14.90
C VAL A 122 5.91 -21.00 14.01
N PHE A 123 5.44 -20.57 12.86
CA PHE A 123 6.16 -19.61 12.01
C PHE A 123 5.78 -18.22 12.47
N PHE A 124 6.77 -17.43 12.82
CA PHE A 124 6.61 -16.05 13.29
C PHE A 124 7.30 -15.09 12.32
N LEU A 125 6.52 -14.29 11.60
CA LEU A 125 7.02 -13.33 10.63
C LEU A 125 7.25 -11.96 11.27
N SER A 126 8.44 -11.39 11.09
CA SER A 126 8.77 -9.99 11.40
C SER A 126 9.06 -9.25 10.11
N THR A 127 8.24 -8.26 9.74
CA THR A 127 8.56 -7.31 8.68
C THR A 127 9.29 -6.12 9.29
N LEU A 128 10.38 -5.69 8.65
CA LEU A 128 11.35 -4.76 9.23
C LEU A 128 11.43 -3.48 8.40
N SER A 129 11.22 -2.33 9.04
CA SER A 129 11.47 -1.00 8.47
C SER A 129 10.85 -0.77 7.09
N MET A 130 9.55 -1.06 6.94
CA MET A 130 8.86 -0.71 5.70
C MET A 130 8.87 0.81 5.44
N HIS A 131 8.80 1.61 6.50
CA HIS A 131 9.12 3.02 6.46
C HIS A 131 10.64 3.16 6.67
N ALA A 132 11.35 3.46 5.63
CA ALA A 132 12.81 3.36 5.61
C ALA A 132 13.54 4.32 6.57
N ASN A 133 12.91 5.44 6.93
CA ASN A 133 13.43 6.36 7.95
C ASN A 133 13.29 5.84 9.38
N GLU A 134 12.59 4.72 9.57
CA GLU A 134 12.42 3.98 10.83
C GLU A 134 13.49 2.88 10.90
N VAL A 135 14.74 3.28 11.06
CA VAL A 135 15.91 2.42 10.84
C VAL A 135 16.13 1.34 11.90
N GLY A 136 15.61 1.53 13.12
CA GLY A 136 15.87 0.65 14.27
C GLY A 136 15.59 -0.83 14.02
N PRO A 137 14.40 -1.22 13.55
CA PRO A 137 14.04 -2.63 13.37
C PRO A 137 15.01 -3.40 12.47
N ILE A 138 15.39 -2.82 11.32
CA ILE A 138 16.32 -3.50 10.40
C ILE A 138 17.77 -3.48 10.90
N GLN A 139 18.18 -2.41 11.59
CA GLN A 139 19.53 -2.32 12.19
C GLN A 139 19.69 -3.26 13.40
N ALA A 140 18.60 -3.70 14.05
CA ALA A 140 18.62 -4.68 15.14
C ALA A 140 18.79 -6.13 14.66
N LEU A 141 18.43 -6.44 13.42
CA LEU A 141 18.37 -7.81 12.90
C LEU A 141 19.67 -8.60 13.08
N PRO A 142 20.89 -8.05 12.79
CA PRO A 142 22.15 -8.78 13.01
C PRO A 142 22.36 -9.22 14.46
N LEU A 143 21.97 -8.39 15.44
CA LEU A 143 22.09 -8.71 16.85
C LEU A 143 21.15 -9.85 17.25
N ILE A 144 19.90 -9.79 16.76
CA ILE A 144 18.87 -10.78 17.03
C ILE A 144 19.23 -12.14 16.45
N VAL A 145 19.64 -12.19 15.18
CA VAL A 145 20.01 -13.45 14.52
C VAL A 145 21.27 -14.04 15.16
N TYR A 146 22.28 -13.23 15.45
CA TYR A 146 23.49 -13.69 16.13
C TYR A 146 23.17 -14.30 17.50
N GLU A 147 22.30 -13.64 18.32
CA GLU A 147 21.90 -14.19 19.62
C GLU A 147 21.18 -15.54 19.45
N LEU A 148 20.27 -15.66 18.48
CA LEU A 148 19.54 -16.92 18.25
C LEU A 148 20.47 -18.08 17.83
N ILE A 149 21.57 -17.83 17.11
CA ILE A 149 22.42 -18.91 16.60
C ILE A 149 23.68 -19.16 17.46
N ALA A 150 24.20 -18.15 18.14
CA ALA A 150 25.46 -18.19 18.85
C ALA A 150 25.42 -17.61 20.28
N GLY A 151 24.34 -16.96 20.68
CA GLY A 151 24.18 -16.35 21.99
C GLY A 151 23.87 -17.33 23.11
N ASN A 152 23.57 -16.78 24.28
CA ASN A 152 23.35 -17.54 25.52
C ASN A 152 22.05 -17.14 26.25
N ASP A 153 21.10 -16.45 25.57
CA ASP A 153 19.81 -16.12 26.15
C ASP A 153 19.10 -17.41 26.61
N PRO A 154 18.58 -17.48 27.84
CA PRO A 154 17.95 -18.68 28.36
C PRO A 154 16.68 -19.12 27.61
N ARG A 155 16.08 -18.23 26.84
CA ARG A 155 14.87 -18.51 26.00
C ARG A 155 15.22 -19.19 24.68
N ARG A 156 16.48 -19.09 24.26
CA ARG A 156 16.98 -19.46 22.92
C ARG A 156 16.63 -20.89 22.50
N GLU A 157 17.01 -21.87 23.34
CA GLU A 157 16.80 -23.29 23.03
C GLU A 157 15.31 -23.59 22.81
N LYS A 158 14.45 -23.10 23.70
CA LYS A 158 13.00 -23.25 23.59
C LYS A 158 12.43 -22.62 22.33
N ILE A 159 12.91 -21.44 21.96
CA ILE A 159 12.53 -20.73 20.73
C ILE A 159 12.87 -21.59 19.51
N LEU A 160 14.13 -22.01 19.40
CA LEU A 160 14.64 -22.72 18.22
C LEU A 160 14.00 -24.09 18.00
N GLU A 161 13.67 -24.80 19.07
CA GLU A 161 13.02 -26.11 18.99
C GLU A 161 11.54 -26.03 18.55
N ASN A 162 10.84 -24.97 18.92
CA ASN A 162 9.39 -24.90 18.84
C ASN A 162 8.85 -23.86 17.85
N SER A 163 9.71 -23.01 17.30
CA SER A 163 9.31 -21.98 16.33
C SER A 163 10.34 -21.83 15.20
N VAL A 164 9.87 -21.26 14.11
CA VAL A 164 10.70 -20.77 13.01
C VAL A 164 10.51 -19.25 12.95
N ALA A 165 11.56 -18.51 13.30
CA ALA A 165 11.58 -17.07 13.12
C ALA A 165 11.82 -16.74 11.65
N MET A 166 11.00 -15.85 11.10
CA MET A 166 11.09 -15.34 9.73
C MET A 166 11.30 -13.82 9.79
N PHE A 167 12.34 -13.34 9.15
CA PHE A 167 12.65 -11.91 9.08
C PHE A 167 12.64 -11.46 7.63
N LEU A 168 11.87 -10.41 7.32
CA LEU A 168 11.75 -9.86 5.99
C LEU A 168 12.04 -8.36 6.02
N PRO A 169 13.25 -7.92 5.58
CA PRO A 169 13.52 -6.52 5.30
C PRO A 169 12.57 -6.02 4.22
N HIS A 170 11.69 -5.07 4.55
CA HIS A 170 10.54 -4.77 3.71
C HIS A 170 10.83 -3.74 2.61
N ASN A 171 11.66 -2.73 2.88
CA ASN A 171 11.96 -1.65 1.94
C ASN A 171 13.46 -1.47 1.74
N PRO A 172 14.12 -2.41 1.05
CA PRO A 172 15.56 -2.36 0.80
C PRO A 172 16.03 -1.09 0.08
N ASP A 173 15.27 -0.61 -0.91
CA ASP A 173 15.61 0.58 -1.67
C ASP A 173 15.60 1.83 -0.79
N GLY A 174 14.53 2.00 -0.03
CA GLY A 174 14.40 3.11 0.92
C GLY A 174 15.46 3.07 2.01
N MET A 175 15.83 1.89 2.52
CA MET A 175 16.90 1.75 3.49
C MET A 175 18.20 2.38 2.97
N ASN A 176 18.62 2.04 1.75
CA ASN A 176 19.82 2.60 1.18
C ASN A 176 19.71 4.11 0.96
N MET A 177 18.57 4.59 0.43
CA MET A 177 18.32 6.01 0.24
C MET A 177 18.49 6.81 1.54
N ILE A 178 17.97 6.31 2.65
CA ILE A 178 18.07 6.98 3.97
C ILE A 178 19.51 6.93 4.49
N VAL A 179 20.15 5.76 4.46
CA VAL A 179 21.53 5.58 4.96
C VAL A 179 22.51 6.44 4.16
N GLU A 180 22.39 6.46 2.84
CA GLU A 180 23.24 7.28 1.95
C GLU A 180 23.04 8.77 2.19
N HIS A 181 21.78 9.23 2.31
CA HIS A 181 21.48 10.62 2.63
C HIS A 181 22.08 11.03 3.99
N TYR A 182 21.89 10.20 5.01
CA TYR A 182 22.47 10.44 6.34
C TYR A 182 24.01 10.53 6.29
N ASN A 183 24.65 9.55 5.65
CA ASN A 183 26.11 9.48 5.56
C ASN A 183 26.69 10.68 4.77
N LYS A 184 26.00 11.16 3.74
CA LYS A 184 26.37 12.37 2.98
C LYS A 184 26.44 13.62 3.86
N HIS A 185 25.56 13.73 4.84
CA HIS A 185 25.43 14.92 5.69
C HIS A 185 26.00 14.76 7.10
N LYS A 186 26.47 13.56 7.45
CA LYS A 186 27.05 13.23 8.75
C LYS A 186 28.16 14.21 9.16
N GLY A 187 28.09 14.71 10.39
CA GLY A 187 29.04 15.70 10.91
C GLY A 187 28.84 17.13 10.40
N THR A 188 27.79 17.40 9.63
CA THR A 188 27.43 18.77 9.16
C THR A 188 26.19 19.28 9.87
N ILE A 189 25.84 20.55 9.67
CA ILE A 189 24.58 21.12 10.16
C ILE A 189 23.33 20.44 9.56
N LEU A 190 23.47 19.72 8.45
CA LEU A 190 22.42 19.02 7.76
C LEU A 190 22.33 17.53 8.13
N GLU A 191 23.10 17.05 9.11
CA GLU A 191 23.12 15.62 9.53
C GLU A 191 21.72 15.06 9.82
N THR A 192 20.84 15.87 10.38
CA THR A 192 19.49 15.47 10.75
C THR A 192 18.43 15.97 9.77
N SER A 193 18.84 16.40 8.57
CA SER A 193 17.90 16.84 7.54
C SER A 193 17.10 15.69 6.98
N ASN A 194 15.85 15.97 6.57
CA ASN A 194 15.02 15.00 5.88
C ASN A 194 15.63 14.66 4.51
N MET A 195 15.55 13.41 4.13
CA MET A 195 15.84 12.96 2.78
C MET A 195 14.85 13.58 1.78
N PRO A 196 15.31 14.25 0.71
CA PRO A 196 14.42 14.83 -0.30
C PRO A 196 13.71 13.76 -1.13
N GLY A 197 12.45 13.99 -1.42
CA GLY A 197 11.60 13.05 -2.14
C GLY A 197 11.07 11.91 -1.26
N VAL A 198 10.66 10.81 -1.87
CA VAL A 198 10.15 9.63 -1.18
C VAL A 198 11.23 8.56 -1.05
N TYR A 199 11.31 7.89 0.10
CA TYR A 199 12.24 6.76 0.32
C TYR A 199 11.68 5.44 -0.27
N HIS A 200 11.33 5.49 -1.54
CA HIS A 200 10.80 4.40 -2.35
C HIS A 200 10.78 4.88 -3.82
N LYS A 201 10.60 4.00 -4.78
CA LYS A 201 10.43 4.44 -6.17
C LYS A 201 9.21 5.37 -6.35
N TYR A 202 8.10 5.06 -5.68
CA TYR A 202 6.84 5.79 -5.82
C TYR A 202 6.25 6.26 -4.49
N VAL A 203 6.01 5.36 -3.53
CA VAL A 203 4.96 5.54 -2.51
C VAL A 203 5.46 6.00 -1.13
N GLY A 204 6.77 5.88 -0.83
CA GLY A 204 7.33 6.28 0.46
C GLY A 204 6.57 5.69 1.66
N HIS A 205 6.13 6.54 2.58
CA HIS A 205 5.38 6.11 3.77
C HIS A 205 4.05 5.40 3.45
N ASN A 206 3.47 5.67 2.28
CA ASN A 206 2.24 5.00 1.84
C ASN A 206 2.44 3.53 1.44
N ILE A 207 3.65 2.98 1.54
CA ILE A 207 3.87 1.54 1.37
C ILE A 207 2.98 0.74 2.36
N ASN A 208 2.77 1.25 3.59
CA ASN A 208 1.82 0.65 4.54
C ASN A 208 0.36 1.09 4.31
N ARG A 209 -0.05 1.31 3.08
CA ARG A 209 -1.42 1.63 2.65
C ARG A 209 -1.83 0.83 1.41
N ASP A 210 -0.97 -0.07 0.95
CA ASP A 210 -1.12 -0.80 -0.31
C ASP A 210 -1.44 -2.31 -0.09
N PHE A 211 -1.86 -2.70 1.11
CA PHE A 211 -2.10 -4.12 1.45
C PHE A 211 -3.46 -4.68 1.03
N VAL A 212 -4.36 -3.85 0.52
CA VAL A 212 -5.59 -4.29 -0.17
C VAL A 212 -5.35 -4.34 -1.68
N THR A 213 -4.66 -3.36 -2.24
CA THR A 213 -4.46 -3.21 -3.69
C THR A 213 -3.23 -3.95 -4.22
N LEU A 214 -2.23 -4.22 -3.38
CA LEU A 214 -0.98 -4.94 -3.71
C LEU A 214 -0.33 -4.47 -5.01
N THR A 215 -0.21 -3.16 -5.16
CA THR A 215 0.34 -2.57 -6.38
C THR A 215 1.87 -2.52 -6.38
N GLN A 216 2.48 -2.49 -5.19
CA GLN A 216 3.93 -2.43 -5.03
C GLN A 216 4.51 -3.84 -4.84
N SER A 217 5.59 -4.14 -5.54
CA SER A 217 6.21 -5.47 -5.53
C SER A 217 6.68 -5.92 -4.15
N GLU A 218 7.13 -5.00 -3.31
CA GLU A 218 7.53 -5.28 -1.93
C GLU A 218 6.34 -5.79 -1.10
N ASN A 219 5.18 -5.18 -1.26
CA ASN A 219 3.96 -5.59 -0.57
C ASN A 219 3.40 -6.91 -1.09
N GLN A 220 3.56 -7.18 -2.41
CA GLN A 220 3.22 -8.47 -2.99
C GLN A 220 4.05 -9.58 -2.35
N ALA A 221 5.37 -9.39 -2.20
CA ALA A 221 6.27 -10.36 -1.57
C ALA A 221 5.89 -10.65 -0.10
N VAL A 222 5.53 -9.62 0.66
CA VAL A 222 5.09 -9.77 2.06
C VAL A 222 3.72 -10.48 2.12
N ALA A 223 2.77 -10.04 1.30
CA ALA A 223 1.42 -10.63 1.28
C ALA A 223 1.45 -12.09 0.82
N GLU A 224 2.25 -12.44 -0.18
CA GLU A 224 2.49 -13.82 -0.60
C GLU A 224 3.04 -14.66 0.55
N THR A 225 4.03 -14.12 1.28
CA THR A 225 4.65 -14.81 2.42
C THR A 225 3.62 -15.25 3.46
N TYR A 226 2.70 -14.37 3.87
CA TYR A 226 1.74 -14.76 4.91
C TYR A 226 0.43 -15.36 4.40
N SER A 227 0.04 -15.14 3.15
CA SER A 227 -1.27 -15.57 2.63
C SER A 227 -1.24 -16.89 1.87
N THR A 228 -0.20 -17.13 1.07
CA THR A 228 -0.22 -18.21 0.06
C THR A 228 1.02 -19.10 0.10
N LYS A 229 2.11 -18.68 0.75
CA LYS A 229 3.38 -19.40 0.67
C LYS A 229 3.79 -20.06 1.98
N TRP A 230 3.94 -19.30 3.09
CA TRP A 230 4.51 -19.81 4.34
C TRP A 230 3.49 -19.95 5.48
N PHE A 231 2.35 -19.26 5.39
CA PHE A 231 1.23 -19.38 6.34
C PHE A 231 1.64 -19.22 7.82
N PRO A 232 2.36 -18.16 8.20
CA PRO A 232 2.73 -17.94 9.60
C PRO A 232 1.49 -17.83 10.47
N GLN A 233 1.58 -18.29 11.72
CA GLN A 233 0.51 -18.18 12.70
C GLN A 233 0.46 -16.82 13.35
N ALA A 234 1.63 -16.16 13.45
CA ALA A 234 1.74 -14.82 14.01
C ALA A 234 2.71 -13.97 13.19
N MET A 235 2.48 -12.66 13.18
CA MET A 235 3.40 -11.70 12.59
C MET A 235 3.46 -10.41 13.38
N VAL A 236 4.54 -9.65 13.18
CA VAL A 236 4.68 -8.28 13.65
C VAL A 236 5.23 -7.39 12.54
N GLU A 237 4.59 -6.26 12.32
CA GLU A 237 5.22 -5.16 11.58
C GLU A 237 5.88 -4.20 12.57
N ARG A 238 7.12 -3.79 12.24
CA ARG A 238 7.97 -3.02 13.15
C ARG A 238 8.23 -1.64 12.62
N HIS A 239 7.91 -0.65 13.45
CA HIS A 239 7.92 0.76 13.13
C HIS A 239 8.64 1.62 14.17
N GLN A 240 8.72 2.92 13.88
CA GLN A 240 9.14 3.94 14.82
C GLN A 240 8.19 5.13 14.83
N MET A 241 7.74 5.50 16.02
CA MET A 241 6.86 6.64 16.28
C MET A 241 7.63 7.91 16.63
N GLY A 242 6.92 9.00 16.91
CA GLY A 242 7.50 10.28 17.32
C GLY A 242 8.32 10.19 18.62
N SER A 243 9.32 11.07 18.74
CA SER A 243 10.35 11.03 19.81
C SER A 243 9.87 11.44 21.22
N TYR A 244 8.69 12.05 21.35
CA TYR A 244 8.26 12.69 22.61
C TYR A 244 7.23 11.87 23.42
N GLY A 245 6.87 10.69 22.96
CA GLY A 245 5.89 9.81 23.60
C GLY A 245 6.52 8.67 24.40
N PRO A 246 5.77 7.58 24.64
CA PRO A 246 6.31 6.32 25.13
C PRO A 246 7.53 5.88 24.33
N ARG A 247 8.43 5.13 24.98
CA ARG A 247 9.65 4.68 24.29
C ARG A 247 9.38 3.51 23.35
N PHE A 248 8.36 2.71 23.67
CA PHE A 248 7.95 1.58 22.87
C PHE A 248 6.46 1.34 22.97
N TYR A 249 5.82 1.01 21.87
CA TYR A 249 4.44 0.56 21.80
C TYR A 249 4.39 -0.90 21.34
N ILE A 250 3.50 -1.68 21.94
CA ILE A 250 3.19 -3.05 21.56
C ILE A 250 1.68 -3.26 21.48
N SER A 251 1.25 -4.15 20.58
CA SER A 251 -0.16 -4.57 20.50
C SER A 251 -0.65 -5.18 21.83
N PRO A 252 -1.96 -5.10 22.15
CA PRO A 252 -3.06 -4.70 21.27
C PRO A 252 -3.19 -3.19 21.12
N PRO A 253 -3.80 -2.74 19.97
CA PRO A 253 -4.13 -1.35 19.75
C PRO A 253 -5.38 -0.93 20.54
N HIS A 254 -5.82 0.32 20.36
CA HIS A 254 -7.06 0.87 20.90
C HIS A 254 -8.25 0.55 19.98
N ASP A 255 -9.47 0.70 20.48
CA ASP A 255 -10.70 0.68 19.66
C ASP A 255 -10.70 1.83 18.60
N PRO A 256 -11.45 1.65 17.49
CA PRO A 256 -12.26 0.49 17.11
C PRO A 256 -11.44 -0.62 16.45
N ILE A 257 -12.05 -1.81 16.37
CA ILE A 257 -11.51 -2.99 15.69
C ILE A 257 -12.41 -3.41 14.53
N ALA A 258 -11.88 -4.17 13.58
CA ALA A 258 -12.64 -4.77 12.49
C ALA A 258 -13.58 -5.87 13.01
N GLU A 259 -14.90 -5.68 12.86
CA GLU A 259 -15.91 -6.54 13.47
C GLU A 259 -16.09 -7.89 12.74
N ASN A 260 -15.56 -8.04 11.53
CA ASN A 260 -15.60 -9.30 10.78
C ASN A 260 -14.57 -10.34 11.28
N VAL A 261 -13.58 -9.91 12.05
CA VAL A 261 -12.44 -10.72 12.52
C VAL A 261 -12.83 -11.61 13.70
N ASP A 262 -12.28 -12.82 13.75
CA ASP A 262 -12.47 -13.75 14.88
C ASP A 262 -11.93 -13.16 16.18
N ALA A 263 -12.73 -13.14 17.22
CA ALA A 263 -12.40 -12.55 18.52
C ALA A 263 -11.15 -13.17 19.17
N GLY A 264 -10.81 -14.39 18.85
CA GLY A 264 -9.61 -15.07 19.37
C GLY A 264 -8.31 -14.41 18.95
N ILE A 265 -8.29 -13.70 17.80
CA ILE A 265 -7.13 -12.92 17.34
C ILE A 265 -6.77 -11.85 18.38
N TRP A 266 -7.76 -11.06 18.81
CA TRP A 266 -7.57 -10.01 19.81
C TRP A 266 -7.13 -10.55 21.17
N ASN A 267 -7.61 -11.75 21.52
CA ASN A 267 -7.22 -12.41 22.76
C ASN A 267 -5.77 -12.91 22.71
N TRP A 268 -5.34 -13.48 21.59
CA TRP A 268 -3.93 -13.85 21.41
C TRP A 268 -3.01 -12.64 21.38
N MET A 269 -3.39 -11.53 20.74
CA MET A 269 -2.62 -10.29 20.84
C MET A 269 -2.40 -9.86 22.29
N ARG A 270 -3.42 -9.98 23.16
CA ARG A 270 -3.28 -9.67 24.59
C ARG A 270 -2.29 -10.60 25.28
N VAL A 271 -2.27 -11.89 24.96
CA VAL A 271 -1.29 -12.86 25.50
C VAL A 271 0.13 -12.42 25.14
N TYR A 272 0.38 -12.14 23.86
CA TYR A 272 1.68 -11.63 23.38
C TYR A 272 2.03 -10.30 24.06
N GLY A 273 1.15 -9.33 24.05
CA GLY A 273 1.39 -8.00 24.60
C GLY A 273 1.65 -8.01 26.12
N SER A 274 0.82 -8.71 26.90
CA SER A 274 0.97 -8.76 28.36
C SER A 274 2.27 -9.44 28.78
N ARG A 275 2.63 -10.52 28.10
CA ARG A 275 3.90 -11.21 28.37
C ARG A 275 5.08 -10.32 28.02
N THR A 276 5.07 -9.70 26.87
CA THR A 276 6.14 -8.81 26.42
C THR A 276 6.32 -7.61 27.33
N LEU A 277 5.21 -6.97 27.74
CA LEU A 277 5.26 -5.89 28.72
C LEU A 277 5.97 -6.32 30.00
N THR A 278 5.68 -7.55 30.50
CA THR A 278 6.31 -8.10 31.69
C THR A 278 7.80 -8.36 31.45
N GLU A 279 8.18 -9.04 30.38
CA GLU A 279 9.57 -9.39 30.07
C GLU A 279 10.43 -8.13 29.83
N MET A 280 9.95 -7.16 29.05
CA MET A 280 10.68 -5.91 28.82
C MET A 280 10.84 -5.09 30.13
N THR A 281 9.80 -5.05 30.97
CA THR A 281 9.89 -4.39 32.30
C THR A 281 10.93 -5.07 33.20
N ASN A 282 10.97 -6.40 33.22
CA ASN A 282 11.96 -7.17 33.98
C ASN A 282 13.39 -6.99 33.43
N ALA A 283 13.55 -6.77 32.13
CA ALA A 283 14.81 -6.40 31.50
C ALA A 283 15.25 -4.95 31.80
N GLY A 284 14.45 -4.21 32.60
CA GLY A 284 14.76 -2.82 33.00
C GLY A 284 14.24 -1.75 32.02
N LEU A 285 13.63 -2.15 30.91
CA LEU A 285 13.14 -1.22 29.89
C LEU A 285 11.91 -0.45 30.40
N ALA A 286 11.96 0.87 30.28
CA ALA A 286 10.89 1.76 30.72
C ALA A 286 10.00 2.21 29.55
N SER A 287 8.80 2.67 29.85
CA SER A 287 7.91 3.35 28.92
C SER A 287 7.49 2.48 27.75
N VAL A 288 7.20 1.21 28.03
CA VAL A 288 6.49 0.31 27.11
C VAL A 288 4.99 0.53 27.30
N SER A 289 4.28 0.84 26.23
CA SER A 289 2.85 1.17 26.22
C SER A 289 2.02 0.13 25.46
N VAL A 290 0.77 -0.01 25.85
CA VAL A 290 -0.26 -0.84 25.21
C VAL A 290 -1.55 -0.04 25.03
N ASN A 291 -2.46 -0.49 24.20
CA ASN A 291 -3.75 0.16 23.92
C ASN A 291 -3.58 1.65 23.59
N TYR A 292 -2.61 1.99 22.81
CA TYR A 292 -2.16 3.35 22.53
C TYR A 292 -1.95 3.58 21.04
N LEU A 293 -2.02 4.82 20.58
CA LEU A 293 -1.64 5.37 19.30
C LEU A 293 -2.60 5.02 18.15
N PHE A 294 -2.86 3.73 17.89
CA PHE A 294 -3.64 3.25 16.74
C PHE A 294 -4.98 2.64 17.15
N ASP A 295 -5.86 2.52 16.17
CA ASP A 295 -6.94 1.53 16.16
C ASP A 295 -6.57 0.39 15.19
N ASP A 296 -7.42 -0.62 15.12
CA ASP A 296 -7.23 -1.76 14.22
C ASP A 296 -8.31 -1.79 13.13
N TYR A 297 -8.69 -0.61 12.65
CA TYR A 297 -9.68 -0.42 11.58
C TYR A 297 -9.09 0.46 10.45
N TRP A 298 -8.12 -0.09 9.73
CA TRP A 298 -7.51 0.51 8.53
C TRP A 298 -6.72 -0.55 7.75
N PRO A 299 -6.54 -0.42 6.41
CA PRO A 299 -5.98 -1.48 5.56
C PRO A 299 -4.45 -1.47 5.52
N GLY A 300 -3.77 -1.72 6.64
CA GLY A 300 -2.31 -1.89 6.73
C GLY A 300 -1.87 -3.35 6.64
N ALA A 301 -0.56 -3.60 6.78
CA ALA A 301 0.01 -4.95 6.73
C ALA A 301 -0.54 -5.85 7.84
N THR A 302 -0.48 -5.37 9.07
CA THR A 302 -1.00 -6.11 10.24
C THR A 302 -2.48 -6.41 10.09
N THR A 303 -3.29 -5.41 9.79
CA THR A 303 -4.76 -5.56 9.73
C THR A 303 -5.20 -6.50 8.62
N THR A 304 -4.60 -6.41 7.41
CA THR A 304 -4.94 -7.37 6.34
C THR A 304 -4.50 -8.80 6.65
N SER A 305 -3.44 -9.00 7.42
CA SER A 305 -3.03 -10.32 7.91
C SER A 305 -4.02 -10.87 8.94
N ILE A 306 -4.53 -10.02 9.84
CA ILE A 306 -5.55 -10.35 10.84
C ILE A 306 -6.85 -10.81 10.16
N TRP A 307 -7.26 -10.14 9.08
CA TRP A 307 -8.43 -10.54 8.30
C TRP A 307 -8.31 -11.94 7.67
N LYS A 308 -7.08 -12.47 7.59
CA LYS A 308 -6.75 -13.82 7.10
C LYS A 308 -6.44 -14.82 8.22
N GLY A 309 -6.73 -14.46 9.48
CA GLY A 309 -6.58 -15.33 10.62
C GLY A 309 -5.15 -15.47 11.16
N VAL A 310 -4.24 -14.57 10.80
CA VAL A 310 -2.91 -14.45 11.40
C VAL A 310 -3.02 -13.61 12.68
N ILE A 311 -2.30 -13.94 13.74
CA ILE A 311 -2.17 -13.09 14.93
C ILE A 311 -1.23 -11.95 14.55
N GLY A 312 -1.80 -10.87 13.99
CA GLY A 312 -1.05 -9.71 13.52
C GLY A 312 -0.78 -8.74 14.66
N MET A 313 0.44 -8.27 14.77
CA MET A 313 0.87 -7.31 15.78
C MET A 313 1.61 -6.14 15.12
N LEU A 314 1.62 -5.00 15.81
CA LEU A 314 2.37 -3.82 15.43
C LEU A 314 3.20 -3.36 16.63
N SER A 315 4.46 -3.00 16.41
CA SER A 315 5.32 -2.36 17.42
C SER A 315 5.90 -1.07 16.89
N GLU A 316 6.08 -0.11 17.80
CA GLU A 316 6.63 1.22 17.49
C GLU A 316 7.68 1.62 18.52
N ALA A 317 8.91 1.82 18.10
CA ALA A 317 9.93 2.43 18.95
C ALA A 317 9.90 3.97 18.81
N ALA A 318 10.14 4.72 19.89
CA ALA A 318 10.34 6.16 19.77
C ALA A 318 11.57 6.45 18.90
N SER A 319 11.44 7.35 17.92
CA SER A 319 12.53 7.70 17.01
C SER A 319 13.63 8.52 17.68
N VAL A 320 14.82 8.38 17.14
CA VAL A 320 15.92 9.35 17.22
C VAL A 320 15.98 10.12 15.89
N ASN A 321 16.95 11.01 15.71
CA ASN A 321 17.18 11.65 14.41
C ASN A 321 17.99 10.71 13.50
N ILE A 322 17.34 9.69 12.93
CA ILE A 322 17.91 8.58 12.16
C ILE A 322 18.89 7.77 13.03
N ALA A 323 20.19 8.10 13.07
CA ALA A 323 21.19 7.47 13.95
C ALA A 323 21.87 8.49 14.88
N THR A 324 21.42 9.73 14.88
CA THR A 324 21.93 10.79 15.76
C THR A 324 21.18 10.79 17.08
N PRO A 325 21.88 10.63 18.22
CA PRO A 325 21.27 10.69 19.54
C PRO A 325 20.50 11.98 19.79
N ILE A 326 19.42 11.88 20.55
CA ILE A 326 18.65 13.06 21.02
C ILE A 326 18.63 13.08 22.54
N TYR A 327 18.50 14.26 23.10
CA TYR A 327 18.19 14.44 24.52
C TYR A 327 16.77 14.97 24.63
N VAL A 328 15.93 14.29 25.39
CA VAL A 328 14.52 14.66 25.60
C VAL A 328 14.35 15.17 27.02
N GLU A 329 13.95 16.41 27.15
CA GLU A 329 13.67 16.98 28.47
C GLU A 329 12.39 16.40 29.06
N PRO A 330 12.27 16.24 30.39
CA PRO A 330 11.05 15.69 31.01
C PRO A 330 9.77 16.42 30.64
N ASN A 331 9.85 17.74 30.45
CA ASN A 331 8.69 18.57 30.09
C ASN A 331 8.31 18.51 28.58
N GLU A 332 9.11 17.87 27.76
CA GLU A 332 8.79 17.60 26.35
C GLU A 332 8.01 16.29 26.18
N LEU A 333 8.01 15.43 27.20
CA LEU A 333 7.29 14.16 27.17
C LEU A 333 5.79 14.40 27.19
N ARG A 334 5.10 13.82 26.21
CA ARG A 334 3.67 13.99 25.99
C ARG A 334 3.09 12.77 25.28
N THR A 335 1.80 12.64 25.35
CA THR A 335 1.06 11.64 24.59
C THR A 335 0.50 12.24 23.31
N ILE A 336 0.39 11.38 22.28
CA ILE A 336 -0.33 11.66 21.04
C ILE A 336 -1.12 10.40 20.70
N GLY A 337 -2.28 10.56 20.04
CA GLY A 337 -3.11 9.41 19.66
C GLY A 337 -4.05 8.94 20.77
N LYS A 338 -4.51 7.70 20.62
CA LYS A 338 -5.58 7.11 21.42
C LYS A 338 -5.05 6.40 22.67
N GLY A 339 -5.91 6.19 23.64
CA GLY A 339 -5.69 5.26 24.77
C GLY A 339 -4.78 5.74 25.89
N LEU A 340 -4.10 6.86 25.76
CA LEU A 340 -3.21 7.43 26.78
C LEU A 340 -3.40 8.96 26.83
N GLY A 341 -4.29 9.43 27.70
CA GLY A 341 -4.64 10.85 27.78
C GLY A 341 -3.54 11.73 28.35
N GLU A 342 -2.68 11.18 29.24
CA GLU A 342 -1.57 11.89 29.87
C GLU A 342 -0.32 11.00 29.86
N TYR A 343 0.86 11.62 29.78
CA TYR A 343 2.13 10.94 29.98
C TYR A 343 2.40 10.73 31.47
N ALA A 344 1.73 9.73 32.05
CA ALA A 344 1.77 9.45 33.48
C ALA A 344 1.64 7.95 33.73
N ILE A 345 1.97 7.51 34.94
CA ILE A 345 1.77 6.12 35.37
C ILE A 345 0.30 5.75 35.22
N SER A 346 0.06 4.73 34.40
CA SER A 346 -1.28 4.21 34.12
C SER A 346 -1.22 2.73 33.77
N ILE A 347 -2.38 2.08 33.64
CA ILE A 347 -2.45 0.68 33.21
C ILE A 347 -1.85 0.47 31.80
N ASN A 348 -1.93 1.48 30.93
CA ASN A 348 -1.40 1.45 29.58
C ASN A 348 0.07 1.91 29.50
N LEU A 349 0.62 2.51 30.57
CA LEU A 349 2.00 3.00 30.69
C LEU A 349 2.47 2.83 32.14
N PRO A 350 2.74 1.60 32.61
CA PRO A 350 2.97 1.34 34.04
C PRO A 350 4.31 1.88 34.58
N LYS A 351 5.30 2.13 33.73
CA LYS A 351 6.61 2.66 34.09
C LYS A 351 7.06 3.71 33.08
N PRO A 352 6.59 4.96 33.13
CA PRO A 352 7.05 6.04 32.27
C PRO A 352 8.56 6.23 32.31
N TRP A 353 9.15 6.66 31.19
CA TRP A 353 10.54 7.10 31.12
C TRP A 353 10.63 8.59 31.53
N GLU A 354 11.67 8.94 32.26
CA GLU A 354 11.80 10.27 32.89
C GLU A 354 12.50 11.32 32.03
N GLY A 355 12.83 11.01 30.79
CA GLY A 355 13.64 11.85 29.92
C GLY A 355 15.12 11.49 29.95
N GLY A 356 15.91 12.20 29.16
CA GLY A 356 17.36 11.98 29.04
C GLY A 356 17.82 11.66 27.63
N TRP A 357 19.00 11.08 27.51
CA TRP A 357 19.49 10.61 26.22
C TRP A 357 18.68 9.44 25.68
N TRP A 358 18.36 9.51 24.39
CA TRP A 358 17.73 8.46 23.62
C TRP A 358 18.51 8.23 22.32
N LYS A 359 18.93 6.99 22.09
CA LYS A 359 19.90 6.61 21.06
C LYS A 359 19.37 5.49 20.18
N LEU A 360 20.01 5.29 19.01
CA LEU A 360 19.72 4.13 18.18
C LEU A 360 19.98 2.82 18.93
N SER A 361 21.06 2.73 19.74
CA SER A 361 21.33 1.55 20.59
C SER A 361 20.19 1.21 21.54
N ASP A 362 19.51 2.22 22.09
CA ASP A 362 18.35 2.00 22.96
C ASP A 362 17.19 1.39 22.16
N ILE A 363 16.92 1.93 20.98
CA ILE A 363 15.90 1.38 20.07
C ILE A 363 16.20 -0.08 19.75
N LEU A 364 17.45 -0.40 19.37
CA LEU A 364 17.87 -1.77 19.05
C LEU A 364 17.68 -2.72 20.24
N GLN A 365 17.90 -2.23 21.48
CA GLN A 365 17.70 -3.03 22.68
C GLN A 365 16.20 -3.35 22.89
N TYR A 366 15.30 -2.37 22.67
CA TYR A 366 13.86 -2.61 22.77
C TYR A 366 13.38 -3.59 21.68
N GLU A 367 13.86 -3.45 20.45
CA GLU A 367 13.55 -4.36 19.34
C GLU A 367 14.04 -5.79 19.63
N PHE A 368 15.25 -5.92 20.17
CA PHE A 368 15.83 -7.19 20.57
C PHE A 368 14.98 -7.91 21.61
N GLU A 369 14.68 -7.26 22.73
CA GLU A 369 13.89 -7.84 23.82
C GLU A 369 12.44 -8.16 23.38
N ASN A 370 11.82 -7.27 22.60
CA ASN A 370 10.49 -7.51 22.04
C ASN A 370 10.50 -8.75 21.15
N THR A 371 11.52 -8.89 20.27
CA THR A 371 11.60 -10.05 19.35
C THR A 371 11.75 -11.35 20.11
N LEU A 372 12.66 -11.42 21.06
CA LEU A 372 12.87 -12.64 21.86
C LEU A 372 11.61 -12.98 22.67
N SER A 373 10.92 -11.99 23.22
CA SER A 373 9.66 -12.20 23.95
C SER A 373 8.55 -12.77 23.05
N TYR A 374 8.38 -12.21 21.84
CA TYR A 374 7.38 -12.72 20.90
C TYR A 374 7.69 -14.14 20.44
N LEU A 375 8.94 -14.44 20.09
CA LEU A 375 9.36 -15.78 19.70
C LEU A 375 9.24 -16.78 20.86
N HIS A 376 9.55 -16.37 22.09
CA HIS A 376 9.39 -17.19 23.28
C HIS A 376 7.91 -17.49 23.56
N THR A 377 7.03 -16.50 23.43
CA THR A 377 5.57 -16.69 23.54
C THR A 377 5.08 -17.70 22.52
N SER A 378 5.54 -17.58 21.26
CA SER A 378 5.26 -18.55 20.21
C SER A 378 5.72 -19.96 20.56
N ALA A 379 6.90 -20.09 21.14
CA ALA A 379 7.50 -21.37 21.47
C ALA A 379 6.80 -22.09 22.62
N ILE A 380 6.43 -21.37 23.68
CA ILE A 380 5.75 -21.98 24.84
C ILE A 380 4.31 -22.33 24.57
N HIS A 381 3.63 -21.58 23.68
CA HIS A 381 2.23 -21.81 23.29
C HIS A 381 2.10 -22.48 21.91
N ARG A 382 3.15 -23.17 21.45
CA ARG A 382 3.23 -23.74 20.10
C ARG A 382 1.98 -24.52 19.70
N LYS A 383 1.56 -25.48 20.53
CA LYS A 383 0.42 -26.32 20.19
C LYS A 383 -0.88 -25.54 20.14
N GLU A 384 -1.10 -24.67 21.10
CA GLU A 384 -2.31 -23.85 21.23
C GLU A 384 -2.43 -22.86 20.07
N ILE A 385 -1.33 -22.26 19.63
CA ILE A 385 -1.29 -21.31 18.50
C ILE A 385 -1.58 -22.05 17.18
N LEU A 386 -0.94 -23.19 16.95
CA LEU A 386 -1.22 -24.02 15.75
C LEU A 386 -2.67 -24.48 15.72
N GLN A 387 -3.21 -24.93 16.86
CA GLN A 387 -4.61 -25.32 17.00
C GLN A 387 -5.54 -24.14 16.72
N PHE A 388 -5.26 -22.99 17.34
CA PHE A 388 -6.03 -21.76 17.14
C PHE A 388 -6.09 -21.37 15.67
N ARG A 389 -4.93 -21.40 14.95
CA ARG A 389 -4.87 -21.05 13.52
C ARG A 389 -5.79 -21.93 12.66
N ASN A 390 -5.83 -23.23 12.93
CA ASN A 390 -6.74 -24.14 12.24
C ASN A 390 -8.20 -23.91 12.66
N ASP A 391 -8.46 -23.72 13.95
CA ASP A 391 -9.82 -23.52 14.47
C ASP A 391 -10.45 -22.23 13.92
N VAL A 392 -9.67 -21.16 13.73
CA VAL A 392 -10.13 -19.92 13.06
C VAL A 392 -10.58 -20.24 11.64
N SER A 393 -9.74 -20.93 10.86
CA SER A 393 -10.06 -21.27 9.46
C SER A 393 -11.33 -22.10 9.36
N ARG A 394 -11.50 -23.09 10.24
CA ARG A 394 -12.71 -23.92 10.29
C ARG A 394 -13.95 -23.11 10.64
N ARG A 395 -13.84 -22.21 11.63
CA ARG A 395 -14.95 -21.32 12.00
C ARG A 395 -15.33 -20.39 10.85
N GLU A 396 -14.35 -19.80 10.17
CA GLU A 396 -14.62 -18.89 9.06
C GLU A 396 -15.27 -19.61 7.87
N ILE A 397 -14.84 -20.83 7.55
CA ILE A 397 -15.50 -21.66 6.53
C ILE A 397 -16.94 -21.98 6.95
N GLN A 398 -17.17 -22.35 8.21
CA GLN A 398 -18.50 -22.64 8.71
C GLN A 398 -19.39 -21.40 8.70
N ARG A 399 -18.90 -20.27 9.17
CA ARG A 399 -19.63 -18.98 9.12
C ARG A 399 -20.03 -18.62 7.69
N GLY A 400 -19.14 -18.84 6.70
CA GLY A 400 -19.45 -18.62 5.29
C GLY A 400 -20.56 -19.52 4.74
N ARG A 401 -20.84 -20.67 5.40
CA ARG A 401 -21.96 -21.58 5.06
C ARG A 401 -23.26 -21.25 5.80
N GLU A 402 -23.16 -20.61 6.97
CA GLU A 402 -24.30 -20.45 7.90
C GLU A 402 -24.73 -18.99 8.06
N GLU A 403 -23.83 -18.01 7.82
CA GLU A 403 -24.07 -16.58 8.03
C GLU A 403 -24.02 -15.80 6.71
N PRO A 404 -24.95 -14.84 6.47
CA PRO A 404 -24.88 -13.95 5.33
C PRO A 404 -23.70 -12.95 5.44
N PRO A 405 -23.19 -12.47 4.31
CA PRO A 405 -23.47 -12.99 2.97
C PRO A 405 -22.84 -14.36 2.74
N TYR A 406 -23.48 -15.17 1.88
CA TYR A 406 -22.97 -16.49 1.52
C TYR A 406 -21.94 -16.43 0.40
N PHE A 407 -22.15 -15.49 -0.54
CA PHE A 407 -21.23 -15.20 -1.64
C PHE A 407 -21.53 -13.83 -2.26
N TYR A 408 -20.56 -13.34 -3.01
CA TYR A 408 -20.72 -12.22 -3.92
C TYR A 408 -20.79 -12.74 -5.35
N ILE A 409 -21.63 -12.10 -6.17
CA ILE A 409 -21.67 -12.32 -7.61
C ILE A 409 -21.30 -11.03 -8.32
N LEU A 410 -20.30 -11.09 -9.22
CA LEU A 410 -19.94 -10.04 -10.12
C LEU A 410 -20.48 -10.37 -11.50
N PRO A 411 -21.58 -9.74 -11.95
CA PRO A 411 -22.16 -10.00 -13.27
C PRO A 411 -21.19 -9.64 -14.39
N GLN A 412 -21.18 -10.39 -15.48
CA GLN A 412 -20.39 -10.01 -16.68
C GLN A 412 -20.83 -8.68 -17.31
N LYS A 413 -22.08 -8.27 -17.07
CA LYS A 413 -22.56 -6.96 -17.52
C LYS A 413 -22.02 -5.85 -16.60
N GLN A 414 -20.80 -5.43 -16.82
CA GLN A 414 -20.12 -4.36 -16.11
C GLN A 414 -19.98 -3.13 -16.99
N HIS A 415 -19.85 -1.95 -16.36
CA HIS A 415 -19.43 -0.75 -17.05
C HIS A 415 -17.95 -0.87 -17.49
N ASP A 416 -17.11 -1.38 -16.60
CA ASP A 416 -15.69 -1.63 -16.85
C ASP A 416 -15.32 -3.11 -16.57
N LEU A 417 -15.23 -3.89 -17.63
CA LEU A 417 -14.87 -5.32 -17.55
C LEU A 417 -13.43 -5.53 -17.11
N SER A 418 -12.52 -4.60 -17.42
CA SER A 418 -11.12 -4.73 -17.03
C SER A 418 -10.93 -4.59 -15.53
N GLU A 419 -11.73 -3.75 -14.86
CA GLU A 419 -11.70 -3.62 -13.41
C GLU A 419 -12.29 -4.86 -12.70
N MET A 420 -13.32 -5.48 -13.26
CA MET A 420 -13.83 -6.75 -12.75
C MET A 420 -12.77 -7.86 -12.85
N ALA A 421 -12.11 -7.99 -14.01
CA ALA A 421 -11.02 -8.96 -14.19
C ALA A 421 -9.86 -8.66 -13.22
N GLY A 422 -9.54 -7.38 -13.01
CA GLY A 422 -8.55 -6.92 -12.06
C GLY A 422 -8.88 -7.32 -10.61
N ILE A 423 -10.15 -7.23 -10.18
CA ILE A 423 -10.58 -7.69 -8.84
C ILE A 423 -10.37 -9.20 -8.70
N VAL A 424 -10.75 -10.01 -9.69
CA VAL A 424 -10.59 -11.47 -9.62
C VAL A 424 -9.11 -11.87 -9.49
N ASN A 425 -8.24 -11.26 -10.29
CA ASN A 425 -6.80 -11.51 -10.23
C ASN A 425 -6.18 -11.04 -8.90
N LEU A 426 -6.63 -9.91 -8.37
CA LEU A 426 -6.18 -9.39 -7.08
C LEU A 426 -6.60 -10.32 -5.93
N LEU A 427 -7.83 -10.82 -5.93
CA LEU A 427 -8.31 -11.76 -4.92
C LEU A 427 -7.49 -13.05 -4.91
N ASP A 428 -7.07 -13.55 -6.09
CA ASP A 428 -6.17 -14.71 -6.17
C ASP A 428 -4.80 -14.44 -5.53
N MET A 429 -4.20 -13.26 -5.78
CA MET A 429 -2.96 -12.85 -5.11
C MET A 429 -3.10 -12.87 -3.58
N HIS A 430 -4.29 -12.61 -3.08
CA HIS A 430 -4.62 -12.72 -1.65
C HIS A 430 -4.94 -14.14 -1.17
N GLY A 431 -4.94 -15.14 -2.06
CA GLY A 431 -5.26 -16.54 -1.74
C GLY A 431 -6.76 -16.86 -1.72
N VAL A 432 -7.60 -15.99 -2.27
CA VAL A 432 -9.05 -16.19 -2.38
C VAL A 432 -9.40 -16.88 -3.69
N LYS A 433 -10.18 -17.96 -3.61
CA LYS A 433 -10.65 -18.69 -4.79
C LYS A 433 -11.92 -18.04 -5.34
N SER A 434 -11.92 -17.75 -6.64
CA SER A 434 -13.06 -17.26 -7.40
C SER A 434 -13.57 -18.32 -8.38
N TYR A 435 -14.86 -18.30 -8.68
CA TYR A 435 -15.55 -19.26 -9.55
C TYR A 435 -16.36 -18.51 -10.60
N LYS A 436 -16.82 -19.20 -11.62
CA LYS A 436 -17.81 -18.74 -12.60
C LYS A 436 -19.03 -19.66 -12.61
N LEU A 437 -20.21 -19.10 -12.83
CA LEU A 437 -21.41 -19.86 -13.06
C LEU A 437 -21.28 -20.69 -14.34
N THR A 438 -21.70 -21.94 -14.30
CA THR A 438 -21.75 -22.83 -15.47
C THR A 438 -23.10 -22.81 -16.18
N GLU A 439 -24.14 -22.33 -15.49
CA GLU A 439 -25.51 -22.16 -16.01
C GLU A 439 -26.18 -20.92 -15.40
N ASP A 440 -27.28 -20.49 -16.02
CA ASP A 440 -28.09 -19.37 -15.51
C ASP A 440 -28.76 -19.76 -14.18
N ILE A 441 -28.79 -18.81 -13.25
CA ILE A 441 -29.50 -18.95 -11.98
C ILE A 441 -30.41 -17.76 -11.71
N GLU A 442 -31.52 -17.97 -11.02
CA GLU A 442 -32.40 -16.91 -10.53
C GLU A 442 -32.29 -16.79 -9.01
N TRP A 443 -32.12 -15.57 -8.50
CA TRP A 443 -32.15 -15.26 -7.08
C TRP A 443 -32.86 -13.94 -6.81
N ASN A 444 -33.86 -13.95 -5.95
CA ASN A 444 -34.65 -12.76 -5.59
C ASN A 444 -35.11 -11.94 -6.82
N SER A 445 -35.66 -12.63 -7.84
CA SER A 445 -36.08 -12.01 -9.11
C SER A 445 -34.98 -11.35 -9.93
N ARG A 446 -33.71 -11.58 -9.58
CA ARG A 446 -32.54 -11.20 -10.36
C ARG A 446 -31.98 -12.44 -11.07
N ASN A 447 -31.76 -12.32 -12.37
CA ASN A 447 -31.18 -13.39 -13.17
C ASN A 447 -29.68 -13.17 -13.30
N PHE A 448 -28.89 -14.19 -12.93
CA PHE A 448 -27.47 -14.28 -13.17
C PHE A 448 -27.21 -15.27 -14.30
N ARG A 449 -26.19 -15.01 -15.09
CA ARG A 449 -25.89 -15.74 -16.32
C ARG A 449 -24.70 -16.67 -16.14
N ALA A 450 -24.68 -17.74 -16.93
CA ALA A 450 -23.48 -18.54 -17.10
C ALA A 450 -22.29 -17.64 -17.45
N GLY A 451 -21.18 -17.82 -16.70
CA GLY A 451 -20.00 -16.96 -16.80
C GLY A 451 -19.90 -15.82 -15.79
N ASP A 452 -20.97 -15.46 -15.09
CA ASP A 452 -20.87 -14.49 -13.97
C ASP A 452 -19.92 -15.02 -12.90
N VAL A 453 -19.11 -14.12 -12.33
CA VAL A 453 -18.11 -14.50 -11.32
C VAL A 453 -18.77 -14.67 -9.96
N VAL A 454 -18.45 -15.76 -9.26
CA VAL A 454 -18.95 -16.08 -7.92
C VAL A 454 -17.76 -16.17 -6.96
N ILE A 455 -17.87 -15.47 -5.84
CA ILE A 455 -16.87 -15.46 -4.77
C ILE A 455 -17.54 -15.99 -3.50
N PRO A 456 -17.41 -17.31 -3.19
CA PRO A 456 -17.97 -17.89 -1.97
C PRO A 456 -17.27 -17.36 -0.71
N LEU A 457 -18.05 -17.15 0.36
CA LEU A 457 -17.48 -16.80 1.67
C LEU A 457 -17.11 -18.04 2.51
N ALA A 458 -17.53 -19.22 2.10
CA ALA A 458 -17.12 -20.49 2.75
C ALA A 458 -15.65 -20.83 2.42
N GLN A 459 -14.74 -19.92 2.77
CA GLN A 459 -13.29 -20.03 2.59
C GLN A 459 -12.55 -19.60 3.86
N PRO A 460 -11.30 -20.05 4.10
CA PRO A 460 -10.53 -19.69 5.30
C PRO A 460 -10.37 -18.18 5.49
N TYR A 461 -10.33 -17.41 4.42
CA TYR A 461 -10.17 -15.96 4.42
C TYR A 461 -11.51 -15.19 4.31
N ARG A 462 -12.60 -15.75 4.84
CA ARG A 462 -13.93 -15.14 4.82
C ARG A 462 -13.93 -13.70 5.33
N ALA A 463 -13.27 -13.44 6.46
CA ALA A 463 -13.21 -12.08 7.01
C ALA A 463 -12.55 -11.10 6.04
N PHE A 464 -11.43 -11.48 5.39
CA PHE A 464 -10.78 -10.70 4.36
C PHE A 464 -11.70 -10.45 3.16
N ILE A 465 -12.36 -11.50 2.63
CA ILE A 465 -13.27 -11.39 1.49
C ILE A 465 -14.36 -10.37 1.79
N LYS A 466 -14.95 -10.46 2.99
CA LYS A 466 -16.00 -9.55 3.41
C LYS A 466 -15.49 -8.12 3.55
N GLU A 467 -14.36 -7.91 4.24
CA GLU A 467 -13.75 -6.58 4.43
C GLU A 467 -13.44 -5.86 3.11
N VAL A 468 -13.04 -6.57 2.06
CA VAL A 468 -12.66 -5.92 0.80
C VAL A 468 -13.79 -5.83 -0.23
N LEU A 469 -14.89 -6.59 -0.07
CA LEU A 469 -16.00 -6.57 -1.02
C LEU A 469 -17.24 -5.80 -0.52
N GLU A 470 -17.46 -5.70 0.79
CA GLU A 470 -18.59 -4.93 1.35
C GLU A 470 -18.38 -3.41 1.26
N ALA A 471 -19.47 -2.67 1.40
CA ALA A 471 -19.41 -1.24 1.71
C ALA A 471 -19.08 -1.09 3.20
N GLN A 472 -17.92 -0.52 3.54
CA GLN A 472 -17.53 -0.36 4.95
C GLN A 472 -18.49 0.57 5.69
N LYS A 473 -18.73 0.19 6.94
CA LYS A 473 -19.38 1.02 7.95
C LYS A 473 -18.44 1.14 9.13
N PHE A 474 -17.86 2.31 9.33
CA PHE A 474 -16.95 2.55 10.44
C PHE A 474 -17.63 2.22 11.77
N PRO A 475 -17.05 1.36 12.62
CA PRO A 475 -17.63 1.00 13.91
C PRO A 475 -17.42 2.12 14.94
N ALA A 476 -18.22 3.18 14.83
CA ALA A 476 -18.11 4.35 15.68
C ALA A 476 -18.12 4.00 17.18
N ARG A 477 -17.09 4.42 17.90
CA ARG A 477 -16.92 4.29 19.34
C ARG A 477 -16.66 5.65 19.93
N HIS A 478 -17.00 5.83 21.21
CA HIS A 478 -16.83 7.10 21.93
C HIS A 478 -16.04 6.86 23.21
N TYR A 479 -15.24 7.82 23.62
CA TYR A 479 -14.47 7.74 24.87
C TYR A 479 -15.37 7.59 26.11
N THR A 480 -16.55 8.19 26.07
CA THR A 480 -17.61 8.03 27.07
C THR A 480 -18.96 7.97 26.36
N PRO A 481 -20.01 7.39 26.97
CA PRO A 481 -21.35 7.41 26.38
C PRO A 481 -21.78 8.84 25.99
N ASN A 482 -22.11 9.06 24.72
CA ASN A 482 -22.43 10.36 24.11
C ASN A 482 -21.28 11.40 24.17
N GLY A 483 -20.06 10.97 24.44
CA GLY A 483 -18.86 11.82 24.47
C GLY A 483 -18.21 11.98 23.08
N GLU A 484 -16.94 12.38 23.08
CA GLU A 484 -16.17 12.56 21.86
C GLU A 484 -15.99 11.22 21.10
N LEU A 485 -16.15 11.27 19.78
CA LEU A 485 -15.88 10.15 18.89
C LEU A 485 -14.40 9.76 18.95
N ILE A 486 -14.13 8.48 19.06
CA ILE A 486 -12.80 7.91 18.81
C ILE A 486 -12.59 7.94 17.29
N ARG A 487 -11.88 8.96 16.81
CA ARG A 487 -11.68 9.20 15.37
C ARG A 487 -10.86 8.08 14.75
N PRO A 488 -11.13 7.69 13.49
CA PRO A 488 -10.32 6.69 12.80
C PRO A 488 -8.86 7.15 12.66
N TYR A 489 -7.95 6.19 12.69
CA TYR A 489 -6.51 6.44 12.53
C TYR A 489 -6.18 6.94 11.12
N ASP A 490 -6.72 6.29 10.08
CA ASP A 490 -6.46 6.66 8.69
C ASP A 490 -7.78 6.81 7.90
N ILE A 491 -8.06 5.93 6.97
CA ILE A 491 -9.26 5.94 6.11
C ILE A 491 -10.33 5.00 6.65
N THR A 492 -11.55 5.15 6.16
CA THR A 492 -12.69 4.35 6.58
C THR A 492 -13.36 3.58 5.44
N SER A 493 -12.83 3.68 4.22
CA SER A 493 -13.34 2.98 3.04
C SER A 493 -12.23 2.38 2.20
N TRP A 494 -12.39 1.10 1.80
CA TRP A 494 -11.49 0.34 0.92
C TRP A 494 -12.21 -0.73 0.10
N SER A 495 -13.53 -0.60 -0.11
CA SER A 495 -14.33 -1.54 -0.88
C SER A 495 -13.86 -1.64 -2.33
N LEU A 496 -13.31 -2.78 -2.72
CA LEU A 496 -12.83 -2.99 -4.08
C LEU A 496 -13.90 -2.74 -5.16
N PRO A 497 -15.14 -3.27 -5.03
CA PRO A 497 -16.17 -3.01 -6.03
C PRO A 497 -16.49 -1.53 -6.17
N LEU A 498 -16.67 -0.82 -5.05
CA LEU A 498 -17.08 0.58 -5.08
C LEU A 498 -15.95 1.51 -5.56
N HIS A 499 -14.70 1.26 -5.13
CA HIS A 499 -13.52 2.04 -5.55
C HIS A 499 -13.16 1.82 -7.03
N ARG A 500 -13.50 0.66 -7.59
CA ARG A 500 -13.24 0.32 -8.99
C ARG A 500 -14.45 0.51 -9.92
N GLY A 501 -15.62 0.80 -9.35
CA GLY A 501 -16.86 0.97 -10.13
C GLY A 501 -17.38 -0.34 -10.73
N VAL A 502 -17.21 -1.44 -10.01
CA VAL A 502 -17.67 -2.78 -10.37
C VAL A 502 -18.96 -3.10 -9.62
N ASP A 503 -19.97 -3.58 -10.34
CA ASP A 503 -21.21 -4.07 -9.73
C ASP A 503 -20.93 -5.42 -9.07
N ALA A 504 -21.11 -5.49 -7.77
CA ALA A 504 -20.99 -6.70 -6.96
C ALA A 504 -22.28 -6.89 -6.16
N VAL A 505 -22.89 -8.06 -6.31
CA VAL A 505 -24.16 -8.39 -5.67
C VAL A 505 -23.91 -9.28 -4.48
N GLU A 506 -24.30 -8.79 -3.33
CA GLU A 506 -24.24 -9.52 -2.08
C GLU A 506 -25.42 -10.49 -1.98
N ILE A 507 -25.14 -11.79 -1.81
CA ILE A 507 -26.14 -12.84 -1.75
C ILE A 507 -26.35 -13.27 -0.30
N ASN A 508 -27.48 -12.84 0.28
CA ASN A 508 -27.80 -12.98 1.71
C ASN A 508 -28.71 -14.14 2.05
N THR A 509 -29.03 -14.99 1.07
CA THR A 509 -29.78 -16.25 1.30
C THR A 509 -29.08 -17.40 0.59
N PRO A 510 -29.11 -18.62 1.16
CA PRO A 510 -28.51 -19.78 0.51
C PRO A 510 -29.14 -20.05 -0.87
N VAL A 511 -28.30 -20.44 -1.83
CA VAL A 511 -28.74 -20.93 -3.14
C VAL A 511 -28.49 -22.43 -3.19
N ALA A 512 -29.58 -23.23 -3.20
CA ALA A 512 -29.48 -24.68 -3.21
C ALA A 512 -28.75 -25.18 -4.47
N GLY A 513 -27.79 -26.07 -4.29
CA GLY A 513 -27.04 -26.70 -5.39
C GLY A 513 -26.10 -25.75 -6.14
N LEU A 514 -25.75 -24.60 -5.57
CA LEU A 514 -24.81 -23.66 -6.22
C LEU A 514 -23.43 -24.29 -6.45
N ASP A 515 -22.95 -25.09 -5.51
CA ASP A 515 -21.62 -25.72 -5.60
C ASP A 515 -21.49 -26.64 -6.83
N GLU A 516 -22.61 -27.18 -7.34
CA GLU A 516 -22.67 -27.99 -8.55
C GLU A 516 -22.73 -27.13 -9.83
N LYS A 517 -23.00 -25.84 -9.70
CA LYS A 517 -23.21 -24.89 -10.80
C LYS A 517 -22.07 -23.89 -10.95
N ILE A 518 -20.96 -24.12 -10.26
CA ILE A 518 -19.78 -23.24 -10.34
C ILE A 518 -18.55 -24.03 -10.73
N GLU A 519 -17.65 -23.37 -11.49
CA GLU A 519 -16.34 -23.88 -11.87
C GLU A 519 -15.27 -22.91 -11.43
N GLN A 520 -14.19 -23.40 -10.80
CA GLN A 520 -13.09 -22.53 -10.35
C GLN A 520 -12.44 -21.83 -11.54
N ILE A 521 -12.24 -20.52 -11.42
CA ILE A 521 -11.56 -19.69 -12.42
C ILE A 521 -10.07 -20.01 -12.45
N ARG A 522 -9.53 -20.12 -13.67
CA ARG A 522 -8.09 -20.21 -13.91
C ARG A 522 -7.46 -18.82 -13.94
N ILE A 523 -6.34 -18.68 -13.31
CA ILE A 523 -5.56 -17.43 -13.25
C ILE A 523 -4.39 -17.50 -14.25
N PRO A 524 -4.04 -16.39 -14.91
CA PRO A 524 -4.69 -15.08 -14.87
C PRO A 524 -6.08 -15.10 -15.53
N PHE A 525 -7.05 -14.49 -14.85
CA PHE A 525 -8.40 -14.34 -15.38
C PHE A 525 -8.43 -13.26 -16.46
N THR A 526 -8.92 -13.64 -17.63
CA THR A 526 -9.06 -12.75 -18.79
C THR A 526 -10.40 -13.00 -19.48
N ILE A 527 -10.96 -11.93 -20.04
CA ILE A 527 -12.21 -11.95 -20.80
C ILE A 527 -11.85 -11.77 -22.28
N LYS A 528 -11.40 -12.85 -22.92
CA LYS A 528 -10.90 -12.83 -24.29
C LYS A 528 -11.81 -13.64 -25.22
N ASP A 529 -12.25 -12.99 -26.28
CA ASP A 529 -12.93 -13.66 -27.39
C ASP A 529 -11.90 -14.40 -28.25
N VAL A 530 -12.08 -15.70 -28.42
CA VAL A 530 -11.25 -16.50 -29.34
C VAL A 530 -11.79 -16.34 -30.74
N THR A 531 -11.21 -15.42 -31.50
CA THR A 531 -11.57 -15.27 -32.91
C THR A 531 -10.38 -15.66 -33.79
N THR A 532 -10.68 -16.39 -34.85
CA THR A 532 -9.68 -16.86 -35.87
C THR A 532 -9.72 -16.03 -37.16
N GLU A 533 -10.54 -14.98 -37.19
CA GLU A 533 -10.74 -14.16 -38.40
C GLU A 533 -9.66 -13.09 -38.62
N VAL A 534 -9.47 -12.66 -39.84
CA VAL A 534 -8.59 -11.52 -40.17
C VAL A 534 -9.17 -10.26 -39.60
N ARG A 535 -8.32 -9.47 -38.94
CA ARG A 535 -8.74 -8.26 -38.20
C ARG A 535 -7.89 -7.08 -38.65
N ASN A 536 -8.53 -6.03 -39.13
CA ASN A 536 -7.83 -4.81 -39.54
C ASN A 536 -7.88 -3.71 -38.47
N TRP A 537 -8.93 -3.71 -37.64
CA TRP A 537 -9.16 -2.72 -36.61
C TRP A 537 -9.55 -3.37 -35.31
N ALA A 538 -9.01 -2.83 -34.22
CA ALA A 538 -9.38 -3.11 -32.84
C ALA A 538 -10.08 -1.89 -32.24
N ILE A 539 -11.30 -2.07 -31.77
CA ILE A 539 -12.16 -1.02 -31.25
C ILE A 539 -12.25 -1.17 -29.73
N PHE A 540 -11.73 -0.17 -29.03
CA PHE A 540 -11.68 -0.13 -27.57
C PHE A 540 -12.69 0.84 -27.01
N SER A 541 -13.56 0.34 -26.13
CA SER A 541 -14.54 1.18 -25.45
C SER A 541 -13.86 2.11 -24.44
N SER A 542 -14.15 3.41 -24.48
CA SER A 542 -13.70 4.36 -23.45
C SER A 542 -14.27 4.09 -22.06
N ALA A 543 -15.26 3.19 -21.95
CA ALA A 543 -15.79 2.75 -20.67
C ALA A 543 -14.77 1.93 -19.84
N HIS A 544 -13.79 1.27 -20.49
CA HIS A 544 -12.79 0.45 -19.83
C HIS A 544 -11.49 1.23 -19.58
N ASN A 545 -10.94 1.16 -18.38
CA ASN A 545 -9.63 1.74 -18.05
C ASN A 545 -8.51 1.16 -18.91
N GLU A 546 -8.54 -0.16 -19.14
CA GLU A 546 -7.56 -0.85 -19.98
C GLU A 546 -7.50 -0.30 -21.41
N SER A 547 -8.58 0.28 -21.94
CA SER A 547 -8.61 0.90 -23.26
C SER A 547 -7.66 2.09 -23.38
N TYR A 548 -7.50 2.86 -22.31
CA TYR A 548 -6.52 3.96 -22.26
C TYR A 548 -5.10 3.41 -22.23
N ARG A 549 -4.84 2.32 -21.46
CA ARG A 549 -3.56 1.63 -21.47
C ARG A 549 -3.21 1.14 -22.86
N ALA A 550 -4.15 0.46 -23.52
CA ALA A 550 -3.98 -0.01 -24.91
C ALA A 550 -3.65 1.13 -25.86
N ALA A 551 -4.37 2.27 -25.74
CA ALA A 551 -4.16 3.42 -26.62
C ALA A 551 -2.78 4.06 -26.43
N PHE A 552 -2.33 4.27 -25.19
CA PHE A 552 -1.00 4.83 -24.92
C PHE A 552 0.14 3.87 -25.30
N HIS A 553 -0.02 2.57 -25.05
CA HIS A 553 0.95 1.55 -25.49
C HIS A 553 1.02 1.48 -27.01
N ALA A 554 -0.12 1.56 -27.70
CA ALA A 554 -0.14 1.61 -29.17
C ALA A 554 0.61 2.85 -29.70
N LEU A 555 0.41 4.02 -29.10
CA LEU A 555 1.17 5.24 -29.44
C LEU A 555 2.67 5.06 -29.22
N LYS A 556 3.07 4.44 -28.11
CA LYS A 556 4.48 4.14 -27.79
C LYS A 556 5.09 3.21 -28.83
N GLU A 557 4.33 2.23 -29.36
CA GLU A 557 4.72 1.35 -30.44
C GLU A 557 4.69 2.03 -31.85
N GLY A 558 4.31 3.32 -31.91
CA GLY A 558 4.22 4.11 -33.13
C GLY A 558 3.03 3.73 -34.01
N ILE A 559 1.97 3.19 -33.42
CA ILE A 559 0.70 2.90 -34.09
C ILE A 559 -0.17 4.15 -34.08
N ASN A 560 -0.83 4.45 -35.18
CA ASN A 560 -1.79 5.55 -35.24
C ASN A 560 -3.07 5.17 -34.47
N VAL A 561 -3.35 5.85 -33.41
CA VAL A 561 -4.57 5.71 -32.61
C VAL A 561 -5.51 6.86 -32.94
N GLU A 562 -6.78 6.55 -33.20
CA GLU A 562 -7.81 7.58 -33.33
C GLU A 562 -8.79 7.51 -32.16
N ARG A 563 -9.24 8.67 -31.71
CA ARG A 563 -10.22 8.82 -30.62
C ARG A 563 -11.54 9.36 -31.17
N THR A 564 -12.66 8.69 -30.87
CA THR A 564 -13.96 9.10 -31.34
C THR A 564 -14.48 10.35 -30.64
N ARG A 565 -15.23 11.21 -31.35
CA ARG A 565 -15.81 12.45 -30.84
C ARG A 565 -17.27 12.29 -30.43
N GLU A 566 -17.88 11.20 -30.83
CA GLU A 566 -19.28 10.88 -30.60
C GLU A 566 -19.42 9.39 -30.28
N ALA A 567 -20.53 9.04 -29.67
CA ALA A 567 -20.90 7.66 -29.43
C ALA A 567 -21.36 7.00 -30.74
N PHE A 568 -21.14 5.69 -30.87
CA PHE A 568 -21.58 4.90 -32.03
C PHE A 568 -21.86 3.45 -31.61
N SER A 569 -22.57 2.73 -32.50
CA SER A 569 -22.84 1.29 -32.30
C SER A 569 -22.14 0.49 -33.39
N LEU A 570 -21.58 -0.66 -33.00
CA LEU A 570 -20.95 -1.63 -33.89
C LEU A 570 -21.31 -3.05 -33.46
N ASP A 571 -21.88 -3.85 -34.35
CA ASP A 571 -22.31 -5.23 -34.10
C ASP A 571 -23.17 -5.39 -32.81
N GLY A 572 -24.07 -4.43 -32.58
CA GLY A 572 -24.99 -4.40 -31.42
C GLY A 572 -24.33 -4.02 -30.10
N LYS A 573 -23.04 -3.64 -30.10
CA LYS A 573 -22.33 -3.10 -28.95
C LYS A 573 -22.26 -1.57 -29.05
N GLU A 574 -22.50 -0.89 -27.94
CA GLU A 574 -22.41 0.57 -27.83
C GLU A 574 -21.00 1.02 -27.42
N PHE A 575 -20.49 2.03 -28.11
CA PHE A 575 -19.20 2.66 -27.84
C PHE A 575 -19.41 4.12 -27.48
N PRO A 576 -19.09 4.53 -26.24
CA PRO A 576 -19.18 5.94 -25.85
C PRO A 576 -18.25 6.84 -26.66
N ALA A 577 -18.50 8.13 -26.69
CA ALA A 577 -17.53 9.12 -27.14
C ALA A 577 -16.20 8.94 -26.38
N GLY A 578 -15.08 9.17 -27.07
CA GLY A 578 -13.75 8.96 -26.51
C GLY A 578 -13.20 7.55 -26.68
N SER A 579 -13.94 6.64 -27.35
CA SER A 579 -13.48 5.30 -27.69
C SER A 579 -12.31 5.32 -28.68
N PHE A 580 -11.50 4.27 -28.68
CA PHE A 580 -10.27 4.25 -29.48
C PHE A 580 -10.38 3.28 -30.65
N LEU A 581 -9.93 3.74 -31.83
CA LEU A 581 -9.81 2.95 -33.04
C LEU A 581 -8.32 2.71 -33.28
N ILE A 582 -7.86 1.45 -33.21
CA ILE A 582 -6.48 1.08 -33.34
C ILE A 582 -6.33 0.13 -34.53
N PRO A 583 -5.52 0.46 -35.58
CA PRO A 583 -5.27 -0.46 -36.68
C PRO A 583 -4.44 -1.65 -36.20
N VAL A 584 -4.90 -2.84 -36.55
CA VAL A 584 -4.21 -4.10 -36.26
C VAL A 584 -3.08 -4.31 -37.28
N ASN A 585 -1.86 -4.33 -36.78
CA ASN A 585 -0.66 -4.58 -37.58
C ASN A 585 0.33 -5.42 -36.77
N ARG A 586 1.50 -5.72 -37.31
CA ARG A 586 2.53 -6.55 -36.61
C ARG A 586 2.95 -5.99 -35.23
N ARG A 587 2.89 -4.67 -35.00
CA ARG A 587 3.25 -4.06 -33.72
C ARG A 587 2.13 -4.21 -32.70
N TYR A 588 0.87 -4.30 -33.17
CA TYR A 588 -0.31 -4.42 -32.31
C TYR A 588 -0.25 -5.69 -31.44
N SER A 589 0.40 -6.77 -31.88
CA SER A 589 0.54 -8.00 -31.09
C SER A 589 1.15 -7.77 -29.68
N ARG A 590 2.01 -6.77 -29.54
CA ARG A 590 2.59 -6.40 -28.22
C ARG A 590 1.56 -5.75 -27.30
N VAL A 591 0.66 -4.97 -27.86
CA VAL A 591 -0.45 -4.36 -27.11
C VAL A 591 -1.45 -5.44 -26.68
N GLU A 592 -1.80 -6.35 -27.62
CA GLU A 592 -2.80 -7.41 -27.40
C GLU A 592 -2.38 -8.41 -26.30
N GLN A 593 -1.09 -8.70 -26.18
CA GLN A 593 -0.58 -9.64 -25.16
C GLN A 593 -0.84 -9.19 -23.73
N GLU A 594 -0.87 -7.89 -23.50
CA GLU A 594 -1.04 -7.31 -22.17
C GLU A 594 -2.50 -7.09 -21.77
N LEU A 595 -3.46 -7.34 -22.67
CA LEU A 595 -4.88 -7.09 -22.42
C LEU A 595 -5.51 -8.20 -21.58
N MET A 596 -6.35 -7.80 -20.63
CA MET A 596 -7.25 -8.71 -19.90
C MET A 596 -8.59 -8.86 -20.62
N VAL A 597 -9.03 -7.83 -21.35
CA VAL A 597 -10.31 -7.80 -22.08
C VAL A 597 -10.07 -7.60 -23.57
N SER A 598 -10.70 -8.43 -24.40
CA SER A 598 -10.62 -8.27 -25.84
C SER A 598 -11.36 -7.01 -26.30
N PRO A 599 -10.77 -6.23 -27.23
CA PRO A 599 -11.52 -5.22 -27.98
C PRO A 599 -12.50 -5.88 -28.96
N VAL A 600 -13.38 -5.10 -29.56
CA VAL A 600 -14.17 -5.56 -30.71
C VAL A 600 -13.31 -5.44 -31.98
N TYR A 601 -13.18 -6.52 -32.71
CA TYR A 601 -12.42 -6.54 -33.95
C TYR A 601 -13.33 -6.40 -35.15
N THR A 602 -12.87 -5.66 -36.17
CA THR A 602 -13.58 -5.48 -37.44
C THR A 602 -12.60 -5.38 -38.61
N ASN A 603 -13.07 -5.73 -39.79
CA ASN A 603 -12.30 -5.59 -41.03
C ASN A 603 -12.36 -4.16 -41.58
N GLU A 604 -13.44 -3.46 -41.36
CA GLU A 604 -13.64 -2.10 -41.84
C GLU A 604 -13.56 -1.10 -40.68
N LYS A 605 -12.97 0.07 -40.96
CA LYS A 605 -12.98 1.17 -40.01
C LYS A 605 -14.41 1.64 -39.76
N PRO A 606 -14.85 1.76 -38.48
CA PRO A 606 -16.16 2.31 -38.17
C PRO A 606 -16.35 3.72 -38.78
N SER A 607 -17.52 3.97 -39.39
CA SER A 607 -17.88 5.28 -39.90
C SER A 607 -18.37 6.18 -38.76
N VAL A 608 -17.43 6.76 -38.02
CA VAL A 608 -17.69 7.67 -36.90
C VAL A 608 -16.69 8.83 -36.93
N LYS A 609 -17.11 10.00 -36.44
CA LYS A 609 -16.19 11.14 -36.31
C LYS A 609 -15.10 10.80 -35.29
N ALA A 610 -13.87 10.71 -35.73
CA ALA A 610 -12.72 10.43 -34.91
C ALA A 610 -11.53 11.29 -35.34
N GLU A 611 -10.64 11.55 -34.38
CA GLU A 611 -9.47 12.37 -34.59
C GLU A 611 -8.22 11.61 -34.14
N ARG A 612 -7.10 11.87 -34.83
CA ARG A 612 -5.82 11.24 -34.50
C ARG A 612 -5.38 11.69 -33.10
N MET A 613 -5.17 10.74 -32.21
CA MET A 613 -4.64 10.97 -30.88
C MET A 613 -3.17 11.38 -30.96
N LYS A 614 -2.83 12.42 -30.23
CA LYS A 614 -1.45 12.85 -30.01
C LYS A 614 -0.99 12.41 -28.63
N THR A 615 0.26 12.03 -28.51
CA THR A 615 0.87 11.78 -27.20
C THR A 615 0.99 13.12 -26.46
N PRO A 616 0.31 13.30 -25.30
CA PRO A 616 0.41 14.55 -24.56
C PRO A 616 1.80 14.72 -23.91
N ARG A 617 2.28 15.95 -23.89
CA ARG A 617 3.48 16.33 -23.12
C ARG A 617 3.05 16.69 -21.71
N VAL A 618 3.18 15.73 -20.79
CA VAL A 618 2.67 15.85 -19.42
C VAL A 618 3.82 16.28 -18.50
N GLY A 619 3.61 17.36 -17.71
CA GLY A 619 4.47 17.72 -16.59
C GLY A 619 3.80 17.37 -15.27
N VAL A 620 4.47 16.59 -14.41
CA VAL A 620 4.03 16.35 -13.02
C VAL A 620 4.82 17.29 -12.13
N VAL A 621 4.13 18.26 -11.53
CA VAL A 621 4.74 19.21 -10.60
C VAL A 621 4.86 18.54 -9.24
N GLU A 622 6.00 17.95 -8.96
CA GLU A 622 6.28 17.15 -7.76
C GLU A 622 7.26 17.91 -6.86
N THR A 623 6.97 17.96 -5.57
CA THR A 623 7.81 18.59 -4.56
C THR A 623 8.84 17.63 -3.97
N TRP A 624 9.88 18.17 -3.30
CA TRP A 624 10.84 17.35 -2.56
C TRP A 624 10.36 16.95 -1.16
N PHE A 625 9.19 17.42 -0.75
CA PHE A 625 8.65 17.25 0.59
C PHE A 625 7.92 15.90 0.79
N HIS A 626 8.61 14.79 0.55
CA HIS A 626 8.05 13.43 0.66
C HIS A 626 6.69 13.33 -0.05
N ASP A 627 6.69 13.66 -1.35
CA ASP A 627 5.49 13.81 -2.17
C ASP A 627 4.96 12.43 -2.62
N MET A 628 4.28 11.76 -1.71
CA MET A 628 3.71 10.43 -1.97
C MET A 628 2.62 10.46 -3.04
N ASP A 629 1.85 11.54 -3.11
CA ASP A 629 0.77 11.66 -4.10
C ASP A 629 1.33 11.88 -5.50
N GLY A 630 2.40 12.68 -5.63
CA GLY A 630 3.19 12.77 -6.86
C GLY A 630 3.74 11.41 -7.28
N GLY A 631 4.24 10.64 -6.32
CA GLY A 631 4.73 9.29 -6.56
C GLY A 631 3.64 8.32 -7.04
N TRP A 632 2.46 8.31 -6.42
CA TRP A 632 1.31 7.53 -6.88
C TRP A 632 0.87 7.93 -8.29
N THR A 633 0.91 9.23 -8.61
CA THR A 633 0.59 9.71 -9.96
C THR A 633 1.57 9.18 -10.98
N ARG A 634 2.88 9.18 -10.67
CA ARG A 634 3.91 8.57 -11.52
C ARG A 634 3.70 7.06 -11.70
N PHE A 635 3.34 6.36 -10.63
CA PHE A 635 3.02 4.93 -10.70
C PHE A 635 1.88 4.66 -11.69
N ILE A 636 0.77 5.39 -11.61
CA ILE A 636 -0.36 5.22 -12.54
C ILE A 636 0.08 5.54 -13.98
N PHE A 637 0.86 6.59 -14.18
CA PHE A 637 1.33 6.93 -15.53
C PHE A 637 2.22 5.85 -16.11
N ASP A 638 3.13 5.28 -15.31
CA ASP A 638 3.98 4.16 -15.74
C ASP A 638 3.14 2.91 -16.06
N GLN A 639 2.14 2.57 -15.24
CA GLN A 639 1.24 1.43 -15.46
C GLN A 639 0.40 1.56 -16.75
N TYR A 640 0.04 2.78 -17.12
CA TYR A 640 -0.74 3.05 -18.33
C TYR A 640 0.11 3.44 -19.54
N GLY A 641 1.43 3.46 -19.42
CA GLY A 641 2.34 3.85 -20.48
C GLY A 641 2.22 5.32 -20.89
N ILE A 642 1.77 6.20 -19.99
CA ILE A 642 1.62 7.63 -20.20
C ILE A 642 2.98 8.30 -20.00
N PRO A 643 3.57 8.94 -21.03
CA PRO A 643 4.85 9.64 -20.86
C PRO A 643 4.65 10.92 -20.06
N TYR A 644 5.57 11.16 -19.14
CA TYR A 644 5.58 12.38 -18.30
C TYR A 644 7.01 12.86 -18.04
N THR A 645 7.11 14.10 -17.59
CA THR A 645 8.33 14.70 -17.07
C THR A 645 8.03 15.25 -15.68
N VAL A 646 8.83 14.88 -14.69
CA VAL A 646 8.76 15.51 -13.37
C VAL A 646 9.40 16.90 -13.48
N ILE A 647 8.69 17.91 -13.01
CA ILE A 647 9.17 19.31 -12.92
C ILE A 647 9.05 19.76 -11.46
N ARG A 648 10.09 20.43 -10.95
CA ARG A 648 10.07 20.95 -9.59
C ARG A 648 9.46 22.36 -9.56
N PRO A 649 8.83 22.78 -8.43
CA PRO A 649 8.18 24.08 -8.37
C PRO A 649 9.08 25.26 -8.77
N ASP A 650 10.34 25.28 -8.33
CA ASP A 650 11.29 26.36 -8.66
C ASP A 650 11.68 26.38 -10.15
N GLU A 651 11.62 25.27 -10.84
CA GLU A 651 11.92 25.17 -12.27
C GLU A 651 10.88 25.91 -13.14
N LEU A 652 9.63 26.12 -12.62
CA LEU A 652 8.61 26.91 -13.32
C LEU A 652 9.05 28.37 -13.53
N GLN A 653 10.06 28.87 -12.79
CA GLN A 653 10.60 30.20 -12.98
C GLN A 653 11.44 30.35 -14.25
N THR A 654 11.96 29.26 -14.81
CA THR A 654 12.99 29.28 -15.87
C THR A 654 12.67 28.42 -17.08
N VAL A 655 11.89 27.35 -16.90
CA VAL A 655 11.53 26.40 -17.98
C VAL A 655 10.53 27.06 -18.93
N ASN A 656 10.75 26.90 -20.24
CA ASN A 656 9.76 27.31 -21.24
C ASN A 656 8.58 26.29 -21.25
N LEU A 657 7.54 26.60 -20.48
CA LEU A 657 6.39 25.70 -20.27
C LEU A 657 5.67 25.42 -21.58
N GLN A 658 5.44 26.45 -22.42
CA GLN A 658 4.71 26.31 -23.68
C GLN A 658 5.39 25.37 -24.68
N ARG A 659 6.71 25.34 -24.69
CA ARG A 659 7.48 24.45 -25.56
C ARG A 659 7.46 23.01 -25.06
N ASN A 660 7.49 22.81 -23.75
CA ASN A 660 7.76 21.49 -23.16
C ASN A 660 6.50 20.74 -22.77
N PHE A 661 5.40 21.43 -22.50
CA PHE A 661 4.21 20.81 -21.92
C PHE A 661 2.93 21.20 -22.67
N ASP A 662 1.95 20.29 -22.67
CA ASP A 662 0.58 20.54 -23.05
C ASP A 662 -0.31 20.67 -21.81
N ILE A 663 0.08 19.95 -20.72
CA ILE A 663 -0.61 19.95 -19.44
C ILE A 663 0.37 19.82 -18.30
N LEU A 664 0.12 20.56 -17.20
CA LEU A 664 0.79 20.42 -15.92
C LEU A 664 -0.20 19.86 -14.88
N VAL A 665 0.28 18.86 -14.13
CA VAL A 665 -0.49 18.18 -13.07
C VAL A 665 0.08 18.57 -11.72
N PHE A 666 -0.76 19.15 -10.84
CA PHE A 666 -0.43 19.53 -9.47
C PHE A 666 -1.09 18.55 -8.51
N THR A 667 -0.27 17.84 -7.77
CA THR A 667 -0.69 16.79 -6.83
C THR A 667 -1.11 17.36 -5.48
N ASP A 668 -1.60 16.50 -4.58
CA ASP A 668 -2.13 16.87 -3.26
C ASP A 668 -1.05 17.47 -2.33
N ARG A 669 -0.72 18.76 -2.55
CA ARG A 669 0.23 19.52 -1.71
C ARG A 669 -0.30 20.93 -1.42
N PRO A 670 0.00 21.48 -0.22
CA PRO A 670 -0.40 22.84 0.12
C PRO A 670 0.15 23.88 -0.85
N LYS A 671 -0.64 24.92 -1.14
CA LYS A 671 -0.23 26.08 -1.94
C LYS A 671 1.10 26.68 -1.49
N SER A 672 1.34 26.79 -0.15
CA SER A 672 2.57 27.35 0.40
C SER A 672 3.81 26.57 -0.04
N VAL A 673 3.74 25.24 -0.09
CA VAL A 673 4.87 24.41 -0.54
C VAL A 673 5.18 24.66 -2.00
N TYR A 674 4.17 24.74 -2.86
CA TYR A 674 4.38 25.07 -4.28
C TYR A 674 4.92 26.47 -4.48
N MET A 675 4.38 27.46 -3.72
CA MET A 675 4.77 28.86 -3.88
C MET A 675 6.14 29.15 -3.29
N THR A 676 6.44 28.70 -2.08
CA THR A 676 7.61 29.16 -1.31
C THR A 676 8.59 28.04 -0.92
N GLY A 677 8.26 26.75 -1.17
CA GLY A 677 9.03 25.63 -0.65
C GLY A 677 9.00 25.52 0.87
N LYS A 678 7.95 26.01 1.54
CA LYS A 678 7.79 25.96 3.00
C LYS A 678 6.41 25.46 3.39
N MET A 679 6.37 24.73 4.52
CA MET A 679 5.11 24.42 5.17
C MET A 679 4.63 25.64 5.96
N GLU A 680 3.34 25.90 5.91
CA GLU A 680 2.69 26.92 6.73
C GLU A 680 1.63 26.30 7.63
N TRP A 681 1.57 26.76 8.86
CA TRP A 681 0.51 26.41 9.80
C TRP A 681 -0.01 27.70 10.47
N ALA A 682 -1.32 27.89 10.46
CA ALA A 682 -1.97 29.10 11.01
C ALA A 682 -1.35 30.41 10.48
N GLY A 683 -0.95 30.44 9.21
CA GLY A 683 -0.36 31.61 8.57
C GLY A 683 1.11 31.87 8.93
N GLN A 684 1.76 30.97 9.65
CA GLN A 684 3.19 31.04 9.95
C GLN A 684 3.97 30.02 9.12
N ALA A 685 5.01 30.47 8.40
CA ALA A 685 5.93 29.62 7.70
C ALA A 685 6.92 28.96 8.67
N PHE A 686 7.13 27.67 8.54
CA PHE A 686 8.09 26.91 9.34
C PHE A 686 9.38 26.71 8.56
N PRO A 687 10.55 26.74 9.24
CA PRO A 687 11.80 26.34 8.61
C PRO A 687 11.69 24.92 8.05
N SER A 688 12.14 24.73 6.83
CA SER A 688 12.19 23.42 6.21
C SER A 688 13.21 22.53 6.93
N ARG A 689 12.89 21.27 7.10
CA ARG A 689 13.84 20.24 7.55
C ARG A 689 14.62 19.60 6.40
N TYR A 690 14.37 20.02 5.17
CA TYR A 690 15.13 19.55 3.99
C TYR A 690 16.32 20.47 3.74
N PRO A 691 17.40 19.99 3.11
CA PRO A 691 18.49 20.86 2.69
C PRO A 691 17.97 22.01 1.81
N PRO A 692 18.59 23.21 1.90
CA PRO A 692 18.06 24.43 1.28
C PRO A 692 17.79 24.33 -0.23
N GLU A 693 18.60 23.56 -0.95
CA GLU A 693 18.46 23.35 -2.39
C GLU A 693 17.16 22.63 -2.77
N TYR A 694 16.54 21.89 -1.83
CA TYR A 694 15.28 21.16 -2.00
C TYR A 694 14.07 21.90 -1.42
N SER A 695 14.26 23.09 -0.84
CA SER A 695 13.24 23.89 -0.15
C SER A 695 12.92 25.15 -0.92
N LYS A 696 12.66 25.00 -2.23
CA LYS A 696 12.39 26.12 -3.13
C LYS A 696 11.01 25.99 -3.76
N GLY A 697 10.34 27.12 -3.91
CA GLY A 697 9.04 27.22 -4.57
C GLY A 697 9.12 27.92 -5.92
N MET A 698 7.96 27.96 -6.61
CA MET A 698 7.85 28.66 -7.89
C MET A 698 7.91 30.19 -7.75
N GLU A 699 7.66 30.71 -6.57
CA GLU A 699 7.56 32.12 -6.25
C GLU A 699 6.58 32.86 -7.21
N LYS A 700 6.49 34.19 -7.11
CA LYS A 700 5.65 35.00 -8.02
C LYS A 700 5.98 34.78 -9.48
N LYS A 701 7.30 34.78 -9.82
CA LYS A 701 7.77 34.63 -11.19
C LYS A 701 7.32 33.30 -11.83
N GLY A 702 7.48 32.19 -11.12
CA GLY A 702 7.04 30.88 -11.62
C GLY A 702 5.54 30.81 -11.76
N PHE A 703 4.81 31.42 -10.82
CA PHE A 703 3.35 31.50 -10.90
C PHE A 703 2.88 32.36 -12.10
N ASP A 704 3.53 33.49 -12.37
CA ASP A 704 3.23 34.31 -13.55
C ASP A 704 3.47 33.53 -14.85
N ASN A 705 4.59 32.80 -14.94
CA ASN A 705 4.89 31.93 -16.08
C ASN A 705 3.84 30.83 -16.26
N LEU A 706 3.38 30.24 -15.17
CA LEU A 706 2.31 29.23 -15.15
C LEU A 706 1.00 29.81 -15.68
N MET A 707 0.59 30.98 -15.20
CA MET A 707 -0.64 31.62 -15.68
C MET A 707 -0.54 32.11 -17.13
N GLN A 708 0.63 32.54 -17.54
CA GLN A 708 0.90 32.86 -18.94
C GLN A 708 0.84 31.62 -19.83
N PHE A 709 1.36 30.47 -19.37
CA PHE A 709 1.21 29.18 -20.04
C PHE A 709 -0.28 28.85 -20.24
N VAL A 710 -1.10 29.01 -19.20
CA VAL A 710 -2.55 28.82 -19.31
C VAL A 710 -3.17 29.80 -20.33
N ASN A 711 -2.91 31.08 -20.20
CA ASN A 711 -3.44 32.09 -21.13
C ASN A 711 -3.15 31.77 -22.61
N ASN A 712 -2.01 31.15 -22.89
CA ASN A 712 -1.55 30.77 -24.23
C ASN A 712 -2.02 29.40 -24.72
N GLY A 713 -2.92 28.72 -23.98
CA GLY A 713 -3.53 27.43 -24.37
C GLY A 713 -3.00 26.21 -23.63
N GLY A 714 -2.13 26.39 -22.64
CA GLY A 714 -1.71 25.32 -21.74
C GLY A 714 -2.84 24.86 -20.81
N LYS A 715 -2.73 23.64 -20.32
CA LYS A 715 -3.72 23.04 -19.42
C LYS A 715 -3.10 22.80 -18.06
N VAL A 716 -3.94 22.92 -17.03
CA VAL A 716 -3.58 22.56 -15.66
C VAL A 716 -4.65 21.65 -15.08
N MET A 717 -4.23 20.60 -14.38
CA MET A 717 -5.07 19.81 -13.50
C MET A 717 -4.50 19.85 -12.09
N ALA A 718 -5.33 20.18 -11.11
CA ALA A 718 -4.95 20.21 -9.70
C ALA A 718 -6.03 19.54 -8.84
N TRP A 719 -5.62 18.90 -7.76
CA TRP A 719 -6.53 18.33 -6.78
C TRP A 719 -6.11 18.56 -5.35
N GLY A 720 -7.06 18.37 -4.43
CA GLY A 720 -6.83 18.62 -3.02
C GLY A 720 -6.39 20.07 -2.75
N PRO A 721 -5.49 20.31 -1.76
CA PRO A 721 -5.00 21.64 -1.41
C PRO A 721 -4.29 22.40 -2.54
N ALA A 722 -3.74 21.70 -3.56
CA ALA A 722 -3.12 22.35 -4.72
C ALA A 722 -4.10 23.23 -5.51
N THR A 723 -5.39 22.93 -5.44
CA THR A 723 -6.44 23.72 -6.11
C THR A 723 -6.48 25.17 -5.63
N GLU A 724 -6.02 25.45 -4.41
CA GLU A 724 -5.94 26.82 -3.87
C GLU A 724 -4.97 27.74 -4.64
N LEU A 725 -4.07 27.18 -5.46
CA LEU A 725 -3.27 27.97 -6.40
C LEU A 725 -4.13 28.70 -7.44
N PHE A 726 -5.28 28.15 -7.76
CA PHE A 726 -6.18 28.58 -8.86
C PHE A 726 -7.53 29.02 -8.33
N MET A 727 -7.56 29.76 -7.23
CA MET A 727 -8.78 30.26 -6.59
C MET A 727 -8.65 31.71 -6.14
N GLY A 728 -9.77 32.41 -6.08
CA GLY A 728 -9.83 33.77 -5.61
C GLY A 728 -9.22 34.77 -6.57
N VAL A 729 -8.73 35.89 -6.04
CA VAL A 729 -8.11 36.95 -6.83
C VAL A 729 -6.68 36.54 -7.19
N ILE A 730 -6.42 36.52 -8.47
CA ILE A 730 -5.09 36.25 -9.06
C ILE A 730 -4.52 37.55 -9.60
N SER A 731 -3.25 37.82 -9.27
CA SER A 731 -2.50 38.96 -9.80
C SER A 731 -1.25 38.44 -10.50
N ILE A 732 -1.12 38.73 -11.80
CA ILE A 732 0.03 38.34 -12.64
C ILE A 732 0.69 39.58 -13.25
N GLY A 733 1.97 39.47 -13.60
CA GLY A 733 2.77 40.60 -14.13
C GLY A 733 3.14 41.66 -13.08
N GLU A 734 3.77 42.73 -13.54
CA GLU A 734 4.23 43.84 -12.70
C GLU A 734 4.05 45.17 -13.42
N GLY A 735 3.96 46.27 -12.67
CA GLY A 735 3.88 47.62 -13.23
C GLY A 735 2.65 47.81 -14.14
N ASN A 736 2.89 48.30 -15.37
CA ASN A 736 1.83 48.55 -16.34
C ASN A 736 1.26 47.28 -16.99
N ASP A 737 1.96 46.18 -16.87
CA ASP A 737 1.53 44.84 -17.41
C ASP A 737 0.82 44.00 -16.34
N LYS A 738 0.50 44.60 -15.21
CA LYS A 738 -0.22 43.91 -14.11
C LYS A 738 -1.66 43.64 -14.55
N GLU A 739 -2.03 42.35 -14.51
CA GLU A 739 -3.41 41.88 -14.68
C GLU A 739 -3.93 41.34 -13.35
N GLU A 740 -5.11 41.74 -12.97
CA GLU A 740 -5.83 41.17 -11.83
C GLU A 740 -7.18 40.61 -12.29
N PHE A 741 -7.51 39.37 -11.89
CA PHE A 741 -8.77 38.73 -12.21
C PHE A 741 -9.22 37.79 -11.08
N LEU A 742 -10.54 37.57 -11.01
CA LEU A 742 -11.14 36.66 -10.05
C LEU A 742 -11.46 35.34 -10.73
N LEU A 743 -10.78 34.27 -10.31
CA LEU A 743 -11.17 32.92 -10.72
C LEU A 743 -12.51 32.54 -10.10
N PRO A 744 -13.46 31.99 -10.91
CA PRO A 744 -14.84 31.80 -10.47
C PRO A 744 -15.07 30.55 -9.61
N VAL A 745 -14.11 30.21 -8.75
CA VAL A 745 -14.12 29.04 -7.87
C VAL A 745 -13.60 29.42 -6.49
N ASN A 746 -14.29 29.01 -5.44
CA ASN A 746 -13.90 29.21 -4.05
C ASN A 746 -13.95 27.88 -3.31
N ASN A 747 -13.01 27.65 -2.37
CA ASN A 747 -13.06 26.54 -1.44
C ASN A 747 -13.90 26.93 -0.22
N ILE A 748 -14.96 26.17 0.07
CA ILE A 748 -15.86 26.37 1.22
C ILE A 748 -15.69 25.29 2.30
N GLU A 749 -14.68 24.42 2.21
CA GLU A 749 -14.46 23.33 3.14
C GLU A 749 -14.42 23.81 4.59
N LYS A 750 -13.67 24.89 4.89
CA LYS A 750 -13.57 25.46 6.25
C LYS A 750 -14.91 25.98 6.77
N GLU A 751 -15.74 26.56 5.92
CA GLU A 751 -17.09 26.99 6.26
C GLU A 751 -17.94 25.78 6.66
N LEU A 752 -17.90 24.70 5.86
CA LEU A 752 -18.65 23.48 6.15
C LEU A 752 -18.11 22.72 7.37
N ALA A 753 -16.80 22.67 7.55
CA ALA A 753 -16.17 22.07 8.74
C ALA A 753 -16.58 22.79 10.02
N SER A 754 -16.71 24.13 9.98
CA SER A 754 -17.22 24.89 11.14
C SER A 754 -18.69 24.58 11.47
N GLN A 755 -19.45 24.05 10.53
CA GLN A 755 -20.83 23.57 10.70
C GLN A 755 -20.89 22.09 11.12
N GLY A 756 -19.74 21.43 11.27
CA GLY A 756 -19.60 20.05 11.74
C GLY A 756 -19.40 19.00 10.62
N LEU A 757 -19.10 19.41 9.39
CA LEU A 757 -18.72 18.47 8.35
C LEU A 757 -17.41 17.77 8.75
N TYR A 758 -17.44 16.43 8.82
CA TYR A 758 -16.26 15.62 9.11
C TYR A 758 -16.26 14.34 8.23
N ILE A 759 -15.24 14.20 7.39
CA ILE A 759 -15.07 13.07 6.47
C ILE A 759 -13.62 12.62 6.55
N PRO A 760 -13.31 11.55 7.30
CA PRO A 760 -11.94 11.11 7.59
C PRO A 760 -11.27 10.33 6.45
N GLY A 761 -11.98 10.03 5.38
CA GLY A 761 -11.50 9.22 4.25
C GLY A 761 -12.54 8.18 3.87
N SER A 762 -13.51 8.63 3.09
CA SER A 762 -14.72 7.89 2.76
C SER A 762 -15.06 8.03 1.28
N LEU A 763 -15.82 7.10 0.77
CA LEU A 763 -16.30 7.14 -0.61
C LEU A 763 -17.65 7.85 -0.66
N LEU A 764 -17.71 8.93 -1.44
CA LEU A 764 -18.87 9.76 -1.59
C LEU A 764 -19.42 9.72 -3.02
N ARG A 765 -20.73 9.80 -3.16
CA ARG A 765 -21.44 9.79 -4.42
C ARG A 765 -21.44 11.15 -5.09
N VAL A 766 -21.05 11.19 -6.36
CA VAL A 766 -21.15 12.39 -7.20
C VAL A 766 -21.89 12.11 -8.50
N ASN A 767 -22.57 13.14 -9.00
CA ASN A 767 -23.21 13.16 -10.32
C ASN A 767 -22.28 13.82 -11.33
N LEU A 768 -22.09 13.21 -12.49
CA LEU A 768 -21.22 13.69 -13.56
C LEU A 768 -22.03 14.31 -14.70
N ARG A 769 -21.56 15.45 -15.20
CA ARG A 769 -22.06 16.06 -16.44
C ARG A 769 -21.65 15.21 -17.65
N GLN A 770 -22.61 14.59 -18.33
CA GLN A 770 -22.31 13.61 -19.39
C GLN A 770 -21.82 14.24 -20.71
N ASN A 771 -22.19 15.47 -21.01
CA ASN A 771 -21.85 16.13 -22.28
C ASN A 771 -20.56 16.94 -22.21
N HIS A 772 -19.49 16.36 -21.61
CA HIS A 772 -18.20 17.02 -21.53
C HIS A 772 -17.06 16.02 -21.77
N PRO A 773 -15.99 16.38 -22.50
CA PRO A 773 -14.89 15.45 -22.78
C PRO A 773 -14.20 14.85 -21.55
N LEU A 774 -14.19 15.54 -20.41
CA LEU A 774 -13.66 15.02 -19.15
C LEU A 774 -14.40 13.77 -18.63
N THR A 775 -15.66 13.58 -19.03
CA THR A 775 -16.50 12.49 -18.54
C THR A 775 -16.81 11.43 -19.62
N TRP A 776 -16.14 11.51 -20.77
CA TRP A 776 -16.30 10.48 -21.79
C TRP A 776 -15.93 9.09 -21.25
N GLY A 777 -16.76 8.10 -21.55
CA GLY A 777 -16.59 6.72 -21.08
C GLY A 777 -16.96 6.52 -19.61
N MET A 778 -17.55 7.51 -18.93
CA MET A 778 -17.93 7.40 -17.54
C MET A 778 -19.43 7.30 -17.34
N PRO A 779 -19.92 6.60 -16.32
CA PRO A 779 -21.35 6.61 -15.99
C PRO A 779 -21.77 7.97 -15.43
N SER A 780 -23.08 8.22 -15.36
CA SER A 780 -23.63 9.48 -14.86
C SER A 780 -23.39 9.71 -13.37
N GLN A 781 -23.05 8.66 -12.62
CA GLN A 781 -22.84 8.71 -11.18
C GLN A 781 -21.69 7.77 -10.80
N ILE A 782 -20.79 8.25 -9.94
CA ILE A 782 -19.62 7.48 -9.44
C ILE A 782 -19.38 7.73 -7.96
N GLY A 783 -18.57 6.88 -7.34
CA GLY A 783 -17.95 7.14 -6.06
C GLY A 783 -16.66 7.93 -6.22
N VAL A 784 -16.43 8.94 -5.37
CA VAL A 784 -15.16 9.65 -5.26
C VAL A 784 -14.63 9.57 -3.85
N PHE A 785 -13.31 9.44 -3.70
CA PHE A 785 -12.69 9.35 -2.39
C PHE A 785 -12.40 10.75 -1.82
N HIS A 786 -13.00 11.06 -0.68
CA HIS A 786 -12.90 12.37 -0.03
C HIS A 786 -12.31 12.23 1.38
N ARG A 787 -11.27 13.03 1.68
CA ARG A 787 -10.59 13.03 2.99
C ARG A 787 -10.19 14.46 3.36
N GLY A 788 -11.05 15.17 4.09
CA GLY A 788 -10.76 16.56 4.47
C GLY A 788 -10.31 17.42 3.27
N ALA A 789 -10.97 17.21 2.14
CA ALA A 789 -10.59 17.79 0.86
C ALA A 789 -11.45 19.03 0.55
N PRO A 790 -11.02 19.91 -0.36
CA PRO A 790 -11.78 21.09 -0.76
C PRO A 790 -13.21 20.76 -1.21
N VAL A 791 -14.12 21.68 -0.95
CA VAL A 791 -15.47 21.66 -1.51
C VAL A 791 -15.66 22.98 -2.25
N PHE A 792 -16.16 22.93 -3.49
CA PHE A 792 -16.17 24.11 -4.32
C PHE A 792 -17.54 24.76 -4.42
N ARG A 793 -17.52 26.10 -4.36
CA ARG A 793 -18.65 26.94 -4.79
C ARG A 793 -18.18 27.81 -5.95
N THR A 794 -18.99 27.90 -7.01
CA THR A 794 -18.62 28.66 -8.20
C THR A 794 -19.42 29.97 -8.30
N SER A 795 -18.81 30.97 -8.97
CA SER A 795 -19.47 32.23 -9.32
C SER A 795 -19.55 32.39 -10.85
N ILE A 796 -20.28 33.40 -11.30
CA ILE A 796 -20.35 33.73 -12.73
C ILE A 796 -19.00 34.28 -13.17
N PRO A 797 -18.37 33.72 -14.22
CA PRO A 797 -17.07 34.20 -14.70
C PRO A 797 -17.21 35.54 -15.41
N TYR A 798 -16.12 36.31 -15.46
CA TYR A 798 -16.01 37.59 -16.14
C TYR A 798 -14.96 37.54 -17.25
N PHE A 799 -14.98 38.48 -18.17
CA PHE A 799 -14.01 38.68 -19.24
C PHE A 799 -13.82 37.44 -20.14
N ASP A 800 -12.59 36.99 -20.29
CA ASP A 800 -12.13 35.90 -21.15
C ASP A 800 -12.24 34.50 -20.47
N MET A 801 -13.11 34.39 -19.47
CA MET A 801 -13.29 33.15 -18.72
C MET A 801 -14.63 32.51 -19.00
N ASP A 802 -14.66 31.17 -18.99
CA ASP A 802 -15.84 30.33 -18.89
C ASP A 802 -15.63 29.27 -17.81
N ARG A 803 -16.70 28.71 -17.28
CA ARG A 803 -16.63 27.62 -16.31
C ARG A 803 -17.77 26.64 -16.46
N ARG A 804 -17.44 25.34 -16.16
CA ARG A 804 -18.44 24.27 -16.07
C ARG A 804 -18.22 23.50 -14.78
N VAL A 805 -19.29 23.27 -14.04
CA VAL A 805 -19.29 22.27 -12.97
C VAL A 805 -19.43 20.90 -13.66
N ILE A 806 -18.43 20.06 -13.49
CA ILE A 806 -18.33 18.74 -14.12
C ILE A 806 -18.86 17.65 -13.20
N ALA A 807 -18.60 17.77 -11.89
CA ALA A 807 -19.16 16.88 -10.88
C ALA A 807 -19.77 17.67 -9.72
N THR A 808 -20.90 17.19 -9.22
CA THR A 808 -21.54 17.69 -7.99
C THR A 808 -21.76 16.53 -7.03
N PHE A 809 -21.66 16.77 -5.74
CA PHE A 809 -22.10 15.80 -4.74
C PHE A 809 -23.60 15.50 -4.95
N ALA A 810 -24.01 14.26 -4.73
CA ALA A 810 -25.38 13.83 -4.90
C ALA A 810 -26.34 14.55 -3.94
N GLU A 811 -27.64 14.51 -4.23
CA GLU A 811 -28.68 15.06 -3.35
C GLU A 811 -29.01 14.09 -2.20
N ASP A 812 -28.91 12.79 -2.47
CA ASP A 812 -29.27 11.71 -1.54
C ASP A 812 -28.20 10.62 -1.54
N ASN A 813 -28.11 9.87 -0.42
CA ASN A 813 -27.18 8.75 -0.28
C ASN A 813 -25.74 9.14 -0.66
N ILE A 814 -25.27 10.26 -0.12
CA ILE A 814 -23.95 10.80 -0.44
C ILE A 814 -22.86 9.85 0.03
N LEU A 815 -22.93 9.36 1.27
CA LEU A 815 -22.00 8.37 1.78
C LEU A 815 -22.26 7.00 1.13
N MET A 816 -21.27 6.47 0.42
CA MET A 816 -21.34 5.13 -0.18
C MET A 816 -20.63 4.09 0.69
N SER A 817 -19.51 4.45 1.31
CA SER A 817 -18.71 3.56 2.16
C SER A 817 -17.83 4.40 3.09
N GLY A 818 -17.69 3.97 4.35
CA GLY A 818 -16.87 4.62 5.35
C GLY A 818 -17.64 5.33 6.44
N TYR A 819 -17.25 6.58 6.76
CA TYR A 819 -17.84 7.42 7.79
C TYR A 819 -17.98 8.88 7.35
N ALA A 820 -19.06 9.51 7.68
CA ALA A 820 -19.26 10.93 7.47
C ALA A 820 -20.18 11.52 8.56
N GLU A 821 -19.89 12.74 9.01
CA GLU A 821 -20.76 13.56 9.81
C GLU A 821 -21.22 14.75 8.99
N LYS A 822 -22.53 15.04 9.02
CA LYS A 822 -23.14 16.19 8.33
C LYS A 822 -22.90 16.20 6.80
N GLU A 823 -22.82 15.04 6.16
CA GLU A 823 -22.64 14.94 4.70
C GLU A 823 -23.71 15.64 3.89
N ASP A 824 -24.89 15.90 4.49
CA ASP A 824 -25.95 16.70 3.88
C ASP A 824 -25.52 18.12 3.50
N LEU A 825 -24.48 18.66 4.15
CA LEU A 825 -23.90 19.96 3.82
C LEU A 825 -23.21 19.97 2.44
N LEU A 826 -22.91 18.80 1.88
CA LEU A 826 -22.30 18.65 0.55
C LEU A 826 -23.33 18.67 -0.59
N LYS A 827 -24.63 18.55 -0.32
CA LYS A 827 -25.68 18.42 -1.35
C LYS A 827 -25.53 19.47 -2.44
N LYS A 828 -25.35 19.02 -3.70
CA LYS A 828 -25.23 19.85 -4.90
C LYS A 828 -23.99 20.74 -4.97
N GLU A 829 -23.14 20.78 -3.95
CA GLU A 829 -21.88 21.51 -4.02
C GLU A 829 -20.96 20.88 -5.08
N ALA A 830 -20.10 21.69 -5.66
CA ALA A 830 -19.25 21.22 -6.74
C ALA A 830 -18.04 20.42 -6.22
N ALA A 831 -17.77 19.29 -6.87
CA ALA A 831 -16.63 18.41 -6.59
C ALA A 831 -15.56 18.45 -7.68
N LEU A 832 -15.92 18.79 -8.92
CA LEU A 832 -14.98 18.93 -10.04
C LEU A 832 -15.44 20.10 -10.90
N VAL A 833 -14.53 21.05 -11.16
CA VAL A 833 -14.80 22.26 -11.93
C VAL A 833 -13.78 22.41 -13.05
N TRP A 834 -14.25 22.67 -14.26
CA TRP A 834 -13.45 23.08 -15.41
C TRP A 834 -13.60 24.58 -15.61
N VAL A 835 -12.49 25.27 -15.77
CA VAL A 835 -12.42 26.72 -16.05
C VAL A 835 -11.60 26.93 -17.31
N GLN A 836 -12.13 27.70 -18.24
CA GLN A 836 -11.36 28.29 -19.34
C GLN A 836 -10.84 29.66 -18.92
N LYS A 837 -9.55 29.93 -19.15
CA LYS A 837 -8.94 31.25 -19.00
C LYS A 837 -8.08 31.52 -20.22
N GLY A 838 -8.38 32.59 -20.96
CA GLY A 838 -7.74 32.83 -22.24
C GLY A 838 -7.99 31.67 -23.23
N LYS A 839 -6.90 31.09 -23.73
CA LYS A 839 -6.93 29.90 -24.62
C LYS A 839 -6.78 28.58 -23.87
N GLY A 840 -6.44 28.62 -22.59
CA GLY A 840 -6.11 27.44 -21.80
C GLY A 840 -7.22 27.01 -20.86
N GLN A 841 -6.93 25.94 -20.10
CA GLN A 841 -7.93 25.27 -19.28
C GLN A 841 -7.35 24.92 -17.91
N ILE A 842 -8.16 25.11 -16.87
CA ILE A 842 -7.85 24.74 -15.49
C ILE A 842 -8.89 23.76 -15.01
N ILE A 843 -8.47 22.58 -14.55
CA ILE A 843 -9.32 21.52 -14.01
C ILE A 843 -9.02 21.41 -12.52
N LEU A 844 -10.05 21.69 -11.69
CA LEU A 844 -9.94 21.66 -10.22
C LEU A 844 -10.77 20.51 -9.68
N SER A 845 -10.13 19.52 -9.05
CA SER A 845 -10.79 18.39 -8.41
C SER A 845 -10.71 18.52 -6.90
N SER A 846 -11.85 18.38 -6.23
CA SER A 846 -11.92 18.31 -4.77
C SER A 846 -11.32 17.02 -4.24
N PHE A 847 -11.37 15.95 -5.00
CA PHE A 847 -10.88 14.62 -4.66
C PHE A 847 -9.66 14.24 -5.48
N ASN A 848 -8.87 13.36 -4.95
CA ASN A 848 -7.74 12.76 -5.65
C ASN A 848 -8.26 11.73 -6.68
N PRO A 849 -8.01 11.92 -7.99
CA PRO A 849 -8.55 11.03 -9.03
C PRO A 849 -7.87 9.65 -9.07
N GLN A 850 -6.77 9.44 -8.34
CA GLN A 850 -6.02 8.19 -8.32
C GLN A 850 -5.78 7.64 -6.90
N PHE A 851 -6.36 8.22 -5.87
CA PHE A 851 -6.04 8.02 -4.46
C PHE A 851 -5.38 6.68 -4.12
N ARG A 852 -4.07 6.70 -3.85
CA ARG A 852 -3.24 5.53 -3.51
C ARG A 852 -3.46 4.34 -4.46
N SER A 853 -3.66 4.59 -5.75
CA SER A 853 -4.00 3.57 -6.77
C SER A 853 -5.25 2.73 -6.48
N SER A 854 -6.10 3.12 -5.54
CA SER A 854 -7.28 2.34 -5.15
C SER A 854 -8.55 2.72 -5.91
N THR A 855 -8.69 3.99 -6.36
CA THR A 855 -9.93 4.53 -6.92
C THR A 855 -9.96 4.50 -8.46
N ALA A 856 -9.86 3.30 -9.05
CA ALA A 856 -9.79 3.13 -10.49
C ALA A 856 -11.02 3.71 -11.24
N VAL A 857 -12.17 3.81 -10.59
CA VAL A 857 -13.39 4.42 -11.17
C VAL A 857 -13.17 5.87 -11.58
N THR A 858 -12.24 6.61 -10.96
CA THR A 858 -11.95 8.02 -11.23
C THR A 858 -10.76 8.26 -12.16
N TYR A 859 -10.00 7.23 -12.55
CA TYR A 859 -8.82 7.36 -13.43
C TYR A 859 -9.15 8.02 -14.76
N LYS A 860 -10.33 7.72 -15.34
CA LYS A 860 -10.78 8.30 -16.60
C LYS A 860 -10.86 9.83 -16.56
N LEU A 861 -11.15 10.44 -15.41
CA LEU A 861 -11.12 11.91 -15.25
C LEU A 861 -9.71 12.45 -15.48
N LEU A 862 -8.70 11.79 -14.91
CA LEU A 862 -7.30 12.15 -15.12
C LEU A 862 -6.89 11.92 -16.58
N PHE A 863 -7.14 10.74 -17.12
CA PHE A 863 -6.76 10.42 -18.51
C PHE A 863 -7.46 11.32 -19.53
N ASN A 864 -8.74 11.60 -19.34
CA ASN A 864 -9.48 12.51 -20.18
C ASN A 864 -8.94 13.94 -20.10
N ALA A 865 -8.51 14.41 -18.91
CA ALA A 865 -7.88 15.71 -18.76
C ALA A 865 -6.57 15.83 -19.57
N LEU A 866 -5.74 14.76 -19.59
CA LEU A 866 -4.52 14.70 -20.41
C LEU A 866 -4.84 14.80 -21.90
N LEU A 867 -5.99 14.26 -22.33
CA LEU A 867 -6.42 14.16 -23.72
C LEU A 867 -7.41 15.25 -24.14
N LEU A 868 -7.67 16.27 -23.31
CA LEU A 868 -8.43 17.46 -23.74
C LEU A 868 -7.69 18.20 -24.86
N GLU A 869 -8.47 18.80 -25.77
CA GLU A 869 -7.97 19.70 -26.81
C GLU A 869 -8.07 21.16 -26.45
#